data_1704241c470e1a257cd45bbdccdcfe3c
#
_entry.id   1704241c470e1a257cd45bbdccdcfe3c
#
_cell.length_a   1.000
_cell.length_b   1.000
_cell.length_c   1.000
_cell.angle_alpha   90.00
_cell.angle_beta   90.00
_cell.angle_gamma   90.00
#
_symmetry.space_group_name_H-M   'P 1'
#
loop_
_entity.id
_entity.type
_entity.pdbx_description
1 polymer ?
#
loop_
_entity_poly.entity_id
_entity_poly.type
_entity_poly.pdbx_seq_one_letter_code
_entity_poly.pdbx_strand_id
1 'polypeptide(L)'
;MREVNAPGSGLALTGRRPRRPGRARRARCWLASAALLLGAVTGGTGLLPRWPAVSARADEVTASQNDLRTGWDPDEPGLSPSVVTGGSFGQLFSTPVSGQVYAQPVVAGSTVVVATENDWVYGLNAATGAVSWSVSLGPALPASAQDCSDLAPSIGVTSTPVYDPSTGTVYLVAVVNDGPAGSQPHIYLYALNAQTGAVSWKVPIQGAPVNDPTRQFDPLSERQRPGLLLMNGSVYVGFAAYCDYTPFDGYVAGISTSTHAVSLWTDEAGLTDSEAGIWQSGGGLMSDGPGRIFVATGNGVSPAAGPGNKPPSELGDAVVRLNVAADGTMSAADFFSPANAPALDAGDVDFGSGAPVGLPFGSSKYPDLLVQAGKDGRVFLLNRDSLGGREQGPKGTDDPVSMAGPYQGQWGHPAAFGDTTTVTSGNAASARDYLYYVGKDDNLRYLKFGLNAAGTPVLADVANSTNTFGYTSGSPVVTSDGTSGPSALSSAIVWEVQASAASGAGGVLDAFDAVPPAGCTSAKPCPMSPIWSAPIGTASKFSIPATDSGRVYVGTRDGHVLGFGSPKSVPLTGAMPVSFGSIAVGGSTPGQATVTLTAATSVQVSGVTASSTAPADPFAAGTPSLNGAPATWPVTMSSGDQLSVPVTFTPTAPGGVTGSLAFSTDSANFPTVSVSLSGDGTQPGFYASPGSASFGTVPDGTTLPVNVTITNGDATSETVNSATPPSGPFTITGLPADGAVMQPGASLTATVTYAPTAAGADTSSFAITSTDADGNQTTTTVNLSGTGQADLSQLTPTPASVSFGSVALGQTATQTIDIANAGNLPATVTAAVPPPIPFGAPDPVASGLPLGPGYDLQVPISFTP
;
A
#
# COMPACT_ATOMS: atom_id res chain seq x y z
N MET A 1 2.64 58.90 32.84
CA MET A 1 2.01 60.22 32.50
C MET A 1 0.69 59.85 31.87
N ARG A 2 -0.33 59.95 32.69
CA ARG A 2 -1.58 60.75 32.55
C ARG A 2 -2.39 60.33 31.37
N GLU A 3 -3.50 59.61 31.59
CA GLU A 3 -4.85 60.04 31.93
C GLU A 3 -5.53 60.84 30.80
N VAL A 4 -6.73 60.67 30.37
CA VAL A 4 -8.09 60.60 30.91
C VAL A 4 -8.96 60.98 29.71
N ASN A 5 -10.11 60.60 29.31
CA ASN A 5 -11.40 60.41 29.93
C ASN A 5 -12.45 60.01 28.85
N ALA A 6 -13.43 59.32 29.25
CA ALA A 6 -14.75 59.32 28.66
C ALA A 6 -15.57 60.53 29.18
N PRO A 7 -16.72 60.89 28.67
CA PRO A 7 -18.02 60.27 28.91
C PRO A 7 -18.98 60.42 27.68
N GLY A 8 -20.19 59.87 27.59
CA GLY A 8 -21.21 59.44 28.53
C GLY A 8 -22.61 59.78 28.04
N SER A 9 -23.55 59.03 28.44
CA SER A 9 -24.99 59.30 28.50
C SER A 9 -25.82 59.10 27.24
N GLY A 10 -26.96 58.49 27.22
CA GLY A 10 -27.82 58.04 28.34
C GLY A 10 -29.29 58.03 27.91
N LEU A 11 -30.08 57.19 28.53
CA LEU A 11 -31.53 57.18 28.69
C LEU A 11 -32.38 56.73 27.49
N ALA A 12 -33.43 56.01 27.60
CA ALA A 12 -34.10 55.20 28.65
C ALA A 12 -35.54 54.93 28.16
N LEU A 13 -36.01 53.71 28.46
CA LEU A 13 -37.42 53.36 28.88
C LEU A 13 -38.54 53.55 27.84
N THR A 14 -39.38 52.61 27.59
CA THR A 14 -40.52 51.94 28.21
C THR A 14 -41.18 51.06 27.17
N GLY A 15 -41.61 49.89 27.40
CA GLY A 15 -42.40 49.31 28.40
C GLY A 15 -43.75 48.85 27.81
N ARG A 16 -43.99 47.53 27.75
CA ARG A 16 -45.27 46.88 28.12
C ARG A 16 -45.62 45.69 27.24
N ARG A 17 -45.65 44.56 27.84
CA ARG A 17 -46.58 43.42 27.56
C ARG A 17 -47.99 43.82 28.08
N PRO A 18 -49.11 43.07 27.86
CA PRO A 18 -49.26 41.71 27.32
C PRO A 18 -50.57 41.48 26.52
N ARG A 19 -50.84 40.32 25.91
CA ARG A 19 -52.00 39.44 26.09
C ARG A 19 -52.31 38.54 24.90
N ARG A 20 -52.41 37.25 25.17
CA ARG A 20 -53.17 36.21 24.41
C ARG A 20 -54.67 36.46 24.58
N PRO A 21 -55.61 35.73 23.90
CA PRO A 21 -55.54 34.43 23.20
C PRO A 21 -56.48 34.35 21.97
N GLY A 22 -56.49 33.18 21.27
CA GLY A 22 -57.62 32.79 20.43
C GLY A 22 -57.40 31.70 19.37
N ARG A 23 -57.68 30.48 19.78
CA ARG A 23 -58.37 29.34 19.13
C ARG A 23 -58.21 29.05 17.60
N ALA A 24 -57.55 27.97 17.28
CA ALA A 24 -58.06 26.68 16.84
C ALA A 24 -58.77 26.60 15.44
N ARG A 25 -58.13 25.85 14.54
CA ARG A 25 -58.89 24.88 13.70
C ARG A 25 -58.03 23.68 13.33
N ARG A 26 -58.65 22.52 13.49
CA ARG A 26 -58.19 21.13 13.26
C ARG A 26 -58.13 20.82 11.76
N ALA A 27 -57.15 20.06 11.33
CA ALA A 27 -57.32 19.17 10.19
C ALA A 27 -56.63 17.85 10.46
N ARG A 28 -57.33 16.78 10.13
CA ARG A 28 -57.26 15.41 10.61
C ARG A 28 -56.12 14.59 10.03
N CYS A 29 -55.54 13.77 10.86
CA CYS A 29 -54.80 12.54 10.50
C CYS A 29 -55.73 11.54 9.77
N TRP A 30 -55.16 10.84 8.80
CA TRP A 30 -55.64 9.52 8.38
C TRP A 30 -54.55 8.49 8.69
N LEU A 31 -54.87 7.66 9.67
CA LEU A 31 -54.27 6.34 9.92
C LEU A 31 -55.01 5.33 9.01
N ALA A 32 -54.30 4.57 8.24
CA ALA A 32 -54.81 3.39 7.60
C ALA A 32 -54.09 2.16 8.16
N SER A 33 -54.77 1.44 9.03
CA SER A 33 -54.47 0.06 9.43
C SER A 33 -54.87 -0.87 8.31
N ALA A 34 -53.99 -1.78 7.90
CA ALA A 34 -54.37 -2.89 7.05
C ALA A 34 -54.15 -4.22 7.80
N ALA A 35 -55.22 -4.97 7.92
CA ALA A 35 -55.30 -6.26 8.58
C ALA A 35 -54.74 -7.40 7.71
N LEU A 36 -54.23 -8.43 8.37
CA LEU A 36 -53.85 -9.74 7.81
C LEU A 36 -54.98 -10.38 7.01
N LEU A 37 -54.61 -10.94 5.85
CA LEU A 37 -55.38 -12.06 5.24
C LEU A 37 -54.35 -13.13 4.79
N LEU A 38 -54.41 -14.28 5.43
CA LEU A 38 -53.79 -15.52 4.97
C LEU A 38 -54.45 -16.01 3.68
N GLY A 39 -53.66 -16.24 2.67
CA GLY A 39 -54.05 -16.94 1.45
C GLY A 39 -52.88 -17.77 0.95
N ALA A 40 -52.97 -19.08 1.14
CA ALA A 40 -52.03 -20.04 0.56
C ALA A 40 -52.26 -20.17 -0.94
N VAL A 41 -51.21 -19.92 -1.76
CA VAL A 41 -51.14 -20.42 -3.13
C VAL A 41 -49.70 -20.86 -3.42
N THR A 42 -49.60 -22.03 -3.98
CA THR A 42 -48.42 -22.83 -4.35
C THR A 42 -47.67 -22.27 -5.56
N GLY A 43 -46.34 -22.36 -5.49
CA GLY A 43 -45.46 -22.66 -6.63
C GLY A 43 -45.12 -21.52 -7.60
N GLY A 44 -43.89 -20.98 -7.47
CA GLY A 44 -43.30 -20.14 -8.51
C GLY A 44 -41.94 -19.63 -8.02
N THR A 45 -40.86 -20.31 -8.39
CA THR A 45 -39.49 -19.86 -8.13
C THR A 45 -39.12 -18.68 -9.01
N GLY A 46 -39.51 -17.47 -8.57
CA GLY A 46 -38.99 -16.24 -9.13
C GLY A 46 -37.78 -15.77 -8.32
N LEU A 47 -36.59 -15.84 -8.89
CA LEU A 47 -35.37 -15.21 -8.39
C LEU A 47 -35.57 -13.70 -8.38
N LEU A 48 -35.91 -13.11 -7.23
CA LEU A 48 -35.74 -11.70 -7.00
C LEU A 48 -34.23 -11.39 -7.01
N PRO A 49 -33.76 -10.34 -7.68
CA PRO A 49 -32.37 -9.95 -7.59
C PRO A 49 -32.09 -9.60 -6.12
N ARG A 50 -31.23 -10.40 -5.48
CA ARG A 50 -30.58 -10.03 -4.22
C ARG A 50 -29.69 -8.83 -4.56
N TRP A 51 -30.06 -7.68 -4.08
CA TRP A 51 -29.12 -6.58 -3.92
C TRP A 51 -28.04 -7.13 -3.00
N PRO A 52 -26.74 -7.00 -3.36
CA PRO A 52 -25.69 -7.34 -2.44
C PRO A 52 -25.93 -6.50 -1.18
N ALA A 53 -25.99 -7.15 -0.03
CA ALA A 53 -25.90 -6.45 1.23
C ALA A 53 -24.58 -5.68 1.15
N VAL A 54 -24.64 -4.35 1.25
CA VAL A 54 -23.46 -3.53 1.44
C VAL A 54 -22.90 -3.99 2.77
N SER A 55 -21.81 -4.76 2.76
CA SER A 55 -21.06 -5.06 3.97
C SER A 55 -20.75 -3.73 4.64
N ALA A 56 -21.01 -3.63 5.93
CA ALA A 56 -20.51 -2.49 6.71
C ALA A 56 -19.00 -2.50 6.52
N ARG A 57 -18.46 -1.44 5.91
CA ARG A 57 -17.03 -1.27 5.74
C ARG A 57 -16.38 -1.33 7.12
N ALA A 58 -15.42 -2.22 7.31
CA ALA A 58 -14.52 -2.16 8.43
C ALA A 58 -13.52 -1.04 8.14
N ASP A 59 -13.57 0.04 8.94
CA ASP A 59 -12.56 1.09 8.91
C ASP A 59 -11.30 0.58 9.64
N GLU A 60 -10.09 1.06 9.28
CA GLU A 60 -8.85 0.85 10.06
C GLU A 60 -8.94 1.67 11.34
N VAL A 61 -9.53 1.08 12.38
CA VAL A 61 -9.93 1.82 13.58
C VAL A 61 -8.83 1.94 14.64
N THR A 62 -7.79 1.10 14.58
CA THR A 62 -6.75 1.03 15.61
C THR A 62 -5.50 0.35 15.07
N ALA A 63 -4.40 0.43 15.81
CA ALA A 63 -3.16 -0.26 15.46
C ALA A 63 -3.41 -1.76 15.18
N SER A 64 -2.91 -2.24 14.02
CA SER A 64 -2.94 -3.66 13.65
C SER A 64 -4.35 -4.23 13.55
N GLN A 65 -5.30 -3.45 13.03
CA GLN A 65 -6.66 -3.78 12.60
C GLN A 65 -7.68 -3.95 13.75
N ASN A 66 -7.31 -4.52 14.89
CA ASN A 66 -8.26 -4.87 15.95
C ASN A 66 -7.61 -4.96 17.33
N ASP A 67 -8.41 -5.11 18.37
CA ASP A 67 -7.95 -5.15 19.76
C ASP A 67 -7.07 -6.35 20.10
N LEU A 68 -7.17 -7.46 19.37
CA LEU A 68 -6.24 -8.60 19.48
C LEU A 68 -4.88 -8.31 18.83
N ARG A 69 -4.76 -7.22 18.08
CA ARG A 69 -3.55 -6.83 17.33
C ARG A 69 -3.12 -7.85 16.30
N THR A 70 -4.09 -8.51 15.66
CA THR A 70 -3.80 -9.59 14.69
C THR A 70 -3.08 -9.10 13.44
N GLY A 71 -3.13 -7.82 13.10
CA GLY A 71 -2.67 -7.30 11.82
C GLY A 71 -3.45 -7.87 10.63
N TRP A 72 -4.64 -8.41 10.85
CA TRP A 72 -5.45 -9.04 9.80
C TRP A 72 -6.74 -8.27 9.55
N ASP A 73 -6.87 -7.82 8.30
CA ASP A 73 -8.06 -7.21 7.75
C ASP A 73 -8.79 -8.21 6.83
N PRO A 74 -9.89 -8.80 7.29
CA PRO A 74 -10.64 -9.79 6.53
C PRO A 74 -11.70 -9.19 5.59
N ASP A 75 -11.84 -7.87 5.51
CA ASP A 75 -12.89 -7.19 4.73
C ASP A 75 -12.33 -6.41 3.53
N GLU A 76 -11.33 -7.01 2.85
CA GLU A 76 -10.64 -6.40 1.72
C GLU A 76 -10.85 -7.14 0.38
N PRO A 77 -12.10 -7.20 -0.14
CA PRO A 77 -12.36 -7.88 -1.42
C PRO A 77 -11.70 -7.18 -2.62
N GLY A 78 -11.28 -5.92 -2.46
CA GLY A 78 -10.56 -5.15 -3.48
C GLY A 78 -9.08 -5.46 -3.58
N LEU A 79 -8.51 -6.23 -2.65
CA LEU A 79 -7.11 -6.62 -2.63
C LEU A 79 -7.00 -8.14 -2.80
N SER A 80 -6.25 -8.55 -3.82
CA SER A 80 -5.93 -9.96 -4.06
C SER A 80 -4.64 -10.05 -4.88
N PRO A 81 -3.92 -11.18 -4.87
CA PRO A 81 -2.75 -11.36 -5.72
C PRO A 81 -3.01 -11.01 -7.19
N SER A 82 -4.16 -11.39 -7.74
CA SER A 82 -4.54 -11.08 -9.12
C SER A 82 -4.77 -9.60 -9.38
N VAL A 83 -5.34 -8.85 -8.44
CA VAL A 83 -5.52 -7.39 -8.56
C VAL A 83 -4.16 -6.68 -8.51
N VAL A 84 -3.32 -7.07 -7.56
CA VAL A 84 -2.02 -6.42 -7.31
C VAL A 84 -1.05 -6.67 -8.46
N THR A 85 -1.05 -7.88 -9.04
CA THR A 85 -0.20 -8.23 -10.18
C THR A 85 -0.80 -7.84 -11.54
N GLY A 86 -2.08 -7.47 -11.60
CA GLY A 86 -2.82 -7.17 -12.83
C GLY A 86 -2.43 -5.86 -13.55
N GLY A 87 -1.40 -5.14 -13.06
CA GLY A 87 -0.82 -3.94 -13.70
C GLY A 87 -1.60 -2.64 -13.50
N SER A 88 -2.83 -2.69 -12.98
CA SER A 88 -3.63 -1.50 -12.67
C SER A 88 -3.47 -1.02 -11.21
N PHE A 89 -2.93 -1.86 -10.34
CA PHE A 89 -2.63 -1.51 -8.95
C PHE A 89 -1.33 -0.71 -8.86
N GLY A 90 -1.31 0.28 -7.96
CA GLY A 90 -0.11 1.05 -7.69
C GLY A 90 -0.40 2.36 -6.96
N GLN A 91 0.56 3.28 -6.94
CA GLN A 91 0.43 4.54 -6.21
C GLN A 91 -0.75 5.37 -6.73
N LEU A 92 -1.64 5.75 -5.81
CA LEU A 92 -2.74 6.68 -6.05
C LEU A 92 -2.30 8.13 -5.78
N PHE A 93 -1.57 8.34 -4.67
CA PHE A 93 -1.11 9.64 -4.24
C PHE A 93 0.14 9.54 -3.34
N SER A 94 0.85 10.65 -3.22
CA SER A 94 1.85 10.93 -2.18
C SER A 94 1.56 12.34 -1.67
N THR A 95 1.11 12.44 -0.42
CA THR A 95 0.70 13.71 0.18
C THR A 95 1.72 14.17 1.20
N PRO A 96 2.36 15.34 1.02
CA PRO A 96 3.28 15.87 2.01
C PRO A 96 2.53 16.35 3.26
N VAL A 97 3.11 16.06 4.42
CA VAL A 97 2.64 16.50 5.74
C VAL A 97 3.78 17.11 6.53
N SER A 98 3.46 17.97 7.50
CA SER A 98 4.48 18.59 8.35
C SER A 98 4.90 17.66 9.48
N GLY A 99 6.08 17.09 9.39
CA GLY A 99 6.66 16.20 10.38
C GLY A 99 6.70 14.73 9.95
N GLN A 100 7.46 13.94 10.68
CA GLN A 100 7.60 12.51 10.46
C GLN A 100 6.31 11.79 10.86
N VAL A 101 5.95 10.71 10.14
CA VAL A 101 4.78 9.90 10.44
C VAL A 101 5.25 8.55 10.99
N TYR A 102 5.20 8.36 12.31
CA TYR A 102 5.49 7.09 12.98
C TYR A 102 4.21 6.30 13.30
N ALA A 103 3.15 7.03 13.63
CA ALA A 103 1.84 6.45 13.88
C ALA A 103 1.28 5.79 12.61
N GLN A 104 0.69 4.61 12.74
CA GLN A 104 -0.09 4.03 11.66
C GLN A 104 -1.25 4.97 11.30
N PRO A 105 -1.49 5.28 10.02
CA PRO A 105 -2.71 5.97 9.62
C PRO A 105 -3.95 5.18 10.05
N VAL A 106 -5.00 5.87 10.53
CA VAL A 106 -6.29 5.24 10.78
C VAL A 106 -7.31 5.72 9.75
N VAL A 107 -8.25 4.87 9.38
CA VAL A 107 -9.24 5.19 8.35
C VAL A 107 -10.60 5.33 9.00
N ALA A 108 -11.26 6.46 8.77
CA ALA A 108 -12.59 6.79 9.26
C ALA A 108 -13.51 7.04 8.05
N GLY A 109 -14.08 6.00 7.49
CA GLY A 109 -14.87 6.04 6.27
C GLY A 109 -14.05 6.49 5.05
N SER A 110 -14.29 7.69 4.53
CA SER A 110 -13.55 8.26 3.39
C SER A 110 -12.35 9.13 3.80
N THR A 111 -12.01 9.18 5.09
CA THR A 111 -10.95 10.04 5.62
C THR A 111 -9.84 9.20 6.22
N VAL A 112 -8.63 9.35 5.72
CA VAL A 112 -7.41 8.83 6.34
C VAL A 112 -6.91 9.87 7.33
N VAL A 113 -6.89 9.54 8.60
CA VAL A 113 -6.38 10.41 9.67
C VAL A 113 -4.93 10.07 9.94
N VAL A 114 -4.08 11.07 9.86
CA VAL A 114 -2.63 10.96 9.99
C VAL A 114 -2.13 11.94 11.04
N ALA A 115 -1.34 11.45 11.97
CA ALA A 115 -0.72 12.29 12.99
C ALA A 115 0.81 12.26 12.86
N THR A 116 1.47 13.36 13.23
CA THR A 116 2.91 13.56 13.00
C THR A 116 3.67 13.93 14.27
N GLU A 117 4.98 13.75 14.22
CA GLU A 117 5.89 14.19 15.29
C GLU A 117 6.04 15.73 15.41
N ASN A 118 5.40 16.50 14.53
CA ASN A 118 5.28 17.96 14.66
C ASN A 118 3.96 18.41 15.30
N ASP A 119 3.23 17.51 15.96
CA ASP A 119 1.90 17.76 16.54
C ASP A 119 0.88 18.30 15.54
N TRP A 120 0.99 17.90 14.28
CA TRP A 120 -0.03 18.12 13.28
C TRP A 120 -0.85 16.85 13.04
N VAL A 121 -2.15 17.05 12.90
CA VAL A 121 -3.07 15.98 12.50
C VAL A 121 -3.76 16.39 11.19
N TYR A 122 -3.84 15.45 10.25
CA TYR A 122 -4.43 15.66 8.94
C TYR A 122 -5.56 14.67 8.70
N GLY A 123 -6.62 15.13 8.05
CA GLY A 123 -7.64 14.30 7.43
C GLY A 123 -7.46 14.34 5.91
N LEU A 124 -7.08 13.24 5.32
CA LEU A 124 -6.88 13.12 3.88
C LEU A 124 -8.05 12.38 3.25
N ASN A 125 -8.43 12.77 2.05
CA ASN A 125 -9.37 11.98 1.26
C ASN A 125 -8.75 10.63 0.90
N ALA A 126 -9.37 9.53 1.29
CA ALA A 126 -8.85 8.18 1.14
C ALA A 126 -8.56 7.76 -0.32
N ALA A 127 -9.26 8.35 -1.30
CA ALA A 127 -9.09 8.01 -2.71
C ALA A 127 -8.03 8.87 -3.41
N THR A 128 -7.85 10.13 -3.00
CA THR A 128 -7.05 11.13 -3.73
C THR A 128 -5.86 11.67 -2.96
N GLY A 129 -5.80 11.43 -1.64
CA GLY A 129 -4.80 12.03 -0.76
C GLY A 129 -4.98 13.53 -0.51
N ALA A 130 -6.01 14.16 -1.09
CA ALA A 130 -6.24 15.58 -0.87
C ALA A 130 -6.48 15.88 0.61
N VAL A 131 -5.80 16.89 1.16
CA VAL A 131 -6.00 17.34 2.54
C VAL A 131 -7.38 17.96 2.65
N SER A 132 -8.28 17.31 3.40
CA SER A 132 -9.63 17.83 3.70
C SER A 132 -9.61 18.79 4.87
N TRP A 133 -8.79 18.49 5.86
CA TRP A 133 -8.56 19.33 7.03
C TRP A 133 -7.19 19.08 7.65
N SER A 134 -6.69 20.02 8.39
CA SER A 134 -5.50 19.86 9.24
C SER A 134 -5.62 20.69 10.50
N VAL A 135 -5.03 20.22 11.60
CA VAL A 135 -5.03 20.91 12.88
C VAL A 135 -3.68 20.74 13.57
N SER A 136 -3.17 21.82 14.17
CA SER A 136 -2.02 21.77 15.07
C SER A 136 -2.52 21.61 16.50
N LEU A 137 -1.92 20.67 17.23
CA LEU A 137 -2.24 20.41 18.64
C LEU A 137 -1.45 21.29 19.59
N GLY A 138 -0.40 21.94 19.10
CA GLY A 138 0.51 22.80 19.83
C GLY A 138 1.94 22.72 19.28
N PRO A 139 2.91 23.35 19.93
CA PRO A 139 4.32 23.20 19.58
C PRO A 139 4.82 21.83 20.04
N ALA A 140 5.37 21.04 19.13
CA ALA A 140 5.99 19.76 19.45
C ALA A 140 7.28 19.96 20.30
N LEU A 141 7.64 18.97 21.10
CA LEU A 141 8.87 18.99 21.88
C LEU A 141 10.08 18.84 20.95
N PRO A 142 11.07 19.74 20.93
CA PRO A 142 12.30 19.51 20.20
C PRO A 142 13.03 18.27 20.72
N ALA A 143 13.42 17.33 19.84
CA ALA A 143 14.14 16.11 20.25
C ALA A 143 15.45 16.44 20.99
N SER A 144 16.10 17.57 20.68
CA SER A 144 17.29 18.05 21.39
C SER A 144 17.06 18.43 22.85
N ALA A 145 15.79 18.58 23.30
CA ALA A 145 15.47 18.83 24.70
C ALA A 145 15.61 17.57 25.57
N GLN A 146 15.66 16.38 24.93
CA GLN A 146 15.78 15.09 25.60
C GLN A 146 17.15 14.44 25.37
N ASP A 147 18.08 15.11 24.72
CA ASP A 147 19.38 14.56 24.31
C ASP A 147 19.27 13.23 23.54
N CYS A 148 18.12 12.99 22.91
CA CYS A 148 17.74 11.77 22.20
C CYS A 148 17.48 12.10 20.73
N SER A 149 18.24 11.50 19.80
CA SER A 149 18.14 11.77 18.37
C SER A 149 17.16 10.85 17.63
N ASP A 150 16.54 9.91 18.32
CA ASP A 150 15.76 8.82 17.68
C ASP A 150 14.57 9.33 16.88
N LEU A 151 13.88 10.37 17.38
CA LEU A 151 12.78 11.05 16.72
C LEU A 151 13.13 12.46 16.19
N ALA A 152 14.43 12.78 16.10
CA ALA A 152 14.81 14.11 15.60
C ALA A 152 14.13 14.44 14.26
N PRO A 153 13.62 15.69 14.07
CA PRO A 153 13.92 16.88 14.87
C PRO A 153 12.94 17.17 16.03
N SER A 154 11.77 16.52 16.07
CA SER A 154 10.68 16.81 17.01
C SER A 154 10.01 15.53 17.53
N ILE A 155 9.39 15.64 18.69
CA ILE A 155 8.64 14.61 19.37
C ILE A 155 7.22 15.15 19.58
N GLY A 156 6.24 14.46 19.04
CA GLY A 156 4.83 14.84 19.08
C GLY A 156 3.92 13.64 19.23
N VAL A 157 3.23 13.23 18.15
CA VAL A 157 2.35 12.06 18.14
C VAL A 157 3.11 10.86 17.59
N THR A 158 3.56 9.96 18.46
CA THR A 158 4.28 8.73 18.08
C THR A 158 3.36 7.51 18.09
N SER A 159 2.41 7.43 19.04
CA SER A 159 1.44 6.33 19.14
C SER A 159 0.41 6.36 18.03
N THR A 160 0.05 5.19 17.53
CA THR A 160 -1.08 5.06 16.58
C THR A 160 -2.39 5.46 17.27
N PRO A 161 -3.17 6.38 16.67
CA PRO A 161 -4.49 6.78 17.18
C PRO A 161 -5.49 5.62 17.24
N VAL A 162 -6.61 5.84 17.91
CA VAL A 162 -7.77 4.96 17.84
C VAL A 162 -9.02 5.73 17.44
N TYR A 163 -9.77 5.18 16.50
CA TYR A 163 -11.03 5.75 16.00
C TYR A 163 -12.23 5.02 16.63
N ASP A 164 -13.18 5.81 17.13
CA ASP A 164 -14.49 5.31 17.58
C ASP A 164 -15.54 5.58 16.51
N PRO A 165 -15.94 4.58 15.73
CA PRO A 165 -16.95 4.77 14.68
C PRO A 165 -18.35 5.07 15.26
N SER A 166 -18.61 4.74 16.51
CA SER A 166 -19.91 5.00 17.15
C SER A 166 -20.15 6.49 17.44
N THR A 167 -19.07 7.25 17.67
CA THR A 167 -19.10 8.69 17.97
C THR A 167 -18.49 9.54 16.87
N GLY A 168 -17.78 8.93 15.91
CA GLY A 168 -17.02 9.64 14.87
C GLY A 168 -15.78 10.35 15.42
N THR A 169 -15.24 9.88 16.55
CA THR A 169 -14.15 10.52 17.28
C THR A 169 -12.83 9.76 17.09
N VAL A 170 -11.76 10.47 16.76
CA VAL A 170 -10.39 9.95 16.83
C VAL A 170 -9.75 10.42 18.13
N TYR A 171 -9.18 9.47 18.86
CA TYR A 171 -8.38 9.72 20.05
C TYR A 171 -6.91 9.55 19.74
N LEU A 172 -6.07 10.46 20.19
CA LEU A 172 -4.62 10.41 20.01
C LEU A 172 -3.89 11.09 21.18
N VAL A 173 -2.63 10.72 21.38
CA VAL A 173 -1.79 11.29 22.43
C VAL A 173 -0.65 12.07 21.81
N ALA A 174 -0.46 13.30 22.29
CA ALA A 174 0.57 14.22 21.81
C ALA A 174 1.43 14.74 22.95
N VAL A 175 2.72 14.96 22.66
CA VAL A 175 3.69 15.61 23.56
C VAL A 175 3.79 17.07 23.20
N VAL A 176 3.07 17.93 23.90
CA VAL A 176 2.99 19.37 23.61
C VAL A 176 3.91 20.17 24.51
N ASN A 177 4.83 20.93 23.91
CA ASN A 177 5.81 21.77 24.61
C ASN A 177 5.20 23.15 24.99
N ASP A 178 4.14 23.14 25.81
CA ASP A 178 3.37 24.32 26.20
C ASP A 178 3.66 24.83 27.63
N GLY A 179 4.63 24.22 28.30
CA GLY A 179 5.07 24.66 29.65
C GLY A 179 6.00 25.87 29.65
N PRO A 180 6.34 26.40 30.84
CA PRO A 180 7.19 27.55 30.96
C PRO A 180 8.55 27.40 30.30
N ALA A 181 8.96 28.38 29.51
CA ALA A 181 10.25 28.44 28.80
C ALA A 181 10.50 27.31 27.77
N GLY A 182 9.45 26.59 27.36
CA GLY A 182 9.57 25.52 26.37
C GLY A 182 10.39 24.31 26.81
N SER A 183 10.42 24.02 28.09
CA SER A 183 11.22 22.94 28.71
C SER A 183 10.43 22.01 29.64
N GLN A 184 9.13 22.18 29.70
CA GLN A 184 8.24 21.34 30.52
C GLN A 184 7.04 20.96 29.63
N PRO A 185 7.13 19.89 28.86
CA PRO A 185 6.02 19.43 28.03
C PRO A 185 4.91 18.87 28.91
N HIS A 186 3.70 18.88 28.35
CA HIS A 186 2.60 18.07 28.84
C HIS A 186 2.31 16.96 27.81
N ILE A 187 1.85 15.83 28.29
CA ILE A 187 1.30 14.78 27.46
C ILE A 187 -0.23 14.84 27.57
N TYR A 188 -0.89 15.01 26.44
CA TYR A 188 -2.35 15.11 26.41
C TYR A 188 -2.98 13.99 25.58
N LEU A 189 -4.08 13.44 26.09
CA LEU A 189 -5.04 12.75 25.25
C LEU A 189 -5.97 13.79 24.61
N TYR A 190 -6.07 13.76 23.29
CA TYR A 190 -6.99 14.57 22.51
C TYR A 190 -8.14 13.72 21.97
N ALA A 191 -9.33 14.34 21.85
CA ALA A 191 -10.46 13.81 21.11
C ALA A 191 -10.81 14.76 19.98
N LEU A 192 -10.75 14.27 18.74
CA LEU A 192 -11.03 15.04 17.52
C LEU A 192 -12.18 14.41 16.74
N ASN A 193 -12.97 15.26 16.12
CA ASN A 193 -13.92 14.77 15.10
C ASN A 193 -13.15 14.29 13.86
N ALA A 194 -13.31 13.03 13.47
CA ALA A 194 -12.58 12.40 12.38
C ALA A 194 -12.80 13.06 11.01
N GLN A 195 -13.98 13.67 10.78
CA GLN A 195 -14.33 14.26 9.48
C GLN A 195 -13.95 15.74 9.35
N THR A 196 -13.73 16.44 10.47
CA THR A 196 -13.48 17.90 10.47
C THR A 196 -12.17 18.32 11.13
N GLY A 197 -11.52 17.43 11.87
CA GLY A 197 -10.34 17.74 12.69
C GLY A 197 -10.64 18.62 13.92
N ALA A 198 -11.90 18.95 14.18
CA ALA A 198 -12.25 19.79 15.32
C ALA A 198 -11.92 19.09 16.64
N VAL A 199 -11.09 19.71 17.48
CA VAL A 199 -10.77 19.24 18.82
C VAL A 199 -11.99 19.45 19.72
N SER A 200 -12.56 18.35 20.21
CA SER A 200 -13.69 18.37 21.12
C SER A 200 -13.25 18.64 22.56
N TRP A 201 -12.18 18.00 22.98
CA TRP A 201 -11.55 18.17 24.30
C TRP A 201 -10.12 17.62 24.30
N LYS A 202 -9.35 18.01 25.31
CA LYS A 202 -8.06 17.39 25.66
C LYS A 202 -7.92 17.25 27.17
N VAL A 203 -7.17 16.25 27.62
CA VAL A 203 -6.93 15.96 29.03
C VAL A 203 -5.44 15.71 29.25
N PRO A 204 -4.77 16.37 30.22
CA PRO A 204 -3.40 16.05 30.53
C PRO A 204 -3.30 14.69 31.24
N ILE A 205 -2.33 13.88 30.84
CA ILE A 205 -1.99 12.62 31.48
C ILE A 205 -1.02 12.98 32.62
N GLN A 206 -1.46 12.83 33.84
CA GLN A 206 -0.70 13.18 35.04
C GLN A 206 -1.25 12.49 36.28
N GLY A 207 -0.49 12.48 37.36
CA GLY A 207 -0.88 11.91 38.65
C GLY A 207 0.00 10.76 39.11
N ALA A 208 -0.46 10.04 40.12
CA ALA A 208 0.22 8.89 40.67
C ALA A 208 -0.43 7.57 40.22
N PRO A 209 0.33 6.50 39.99
CA PRO A 209 -0.24 5.18 39.75
C PRO A 209 -1.04 4.67 40.94
N VAL A 210 -2.14 3.95 40.64
CA VAL A 210 -3.02 3.40 41.71
C VAL A 210 -2.31 2.35 42.56
N ASN A 211 -1.32 1.66 41.99
CA ASN A 211 -0.52 0.64 42.66
C ASN A 211 0.79 1.19 43.31
N ASP A 212 1.14 2.45 43.01
CA ASP A 212 2.21 3.21 43.70
C ASP A 212 1.87 4.71 43.84
N PRO A 213 1.11 5.08 44.86
CA PRO A 213 0.70 6.48 45.04
C PRO A 213 1.87 7.40 45.49
N THR A 214 3.05 6.89 45.71
CA THR A 214 4.25 7.70 46.09
C THR A 214 4.97 8.23 44.85
N ARG A 215 4.71 7.68 43.67
CA ARG A 215 5.25 8.11 42.39
C ARG A 215 4.40 9.20 41.75
N GLN A 216 5.04 9.93 40.83
CA GLN A 216 4.35 10.83 39.93
C GLN A 216 4.79 10.57 38.52
N PHE A 217 3.82 10.52 37.61
CA PHE A 217 4.08 10.45 36.16
C PHE A 217 4.80 11.71 35.70
N ASP A 218 5.95 11.60 35.06
CA ASP A 218 6.76 12.70 34.55
C ASP A 218 6.75 12.74 32.99
N PRO A 219 6.10 13.75 32.37
CA PRO A 219 6.09 13.90 30.93
C PRO A 219 7.46 14.12 30.28
N LEU A 220 8.51 14.42 31.06
CA LEU A 220 9.86 14.59 30.54
C LEU A 220 10.58 13.27 30.31
N SER A 221 10.32 12.25 31.15
CA SER A 221 10.93 10.91 30.99
C SER A 221 10.05 9.96 30.20
N GLU A 222 8.74 10.11 30.29
CA GLU A 222 7.81 9.15 29.72
C GLU A 222 7.46 9.43 28.25
N ARG A 223 7.40 8.38 27.43
CA ARG A 223 7.09 8.45 26.00
C ARG A 223 6.03 7.43 25.62
N GLN A 224 4.98 7.92 24.94
CA GLN A 224 4.00 7.03 24.33
C GLN A 224 4.57 6.42 23.04
N ARG A 225 4.51 5.08 22.88
CA ARG A 225 4.93 4.38 21.68
C ARG A 225 3.92 3.33 21.18
N PRO A 226 3.31 2.50 22.09
CA PRO A 226 2.28 1.57 21.71
C PRO A 226 1.05 2.25 21.11
N GLY A 227 0.43 1.63 20.10
CA GLY A 227 -0.89 2.06 19.61
C GLY A 227 -1.94 2.06 20.71
N LEU A 228 -2.85 3.02 20.67
CA LEU A 228 -3.90 3.21 21.67
C LEU A 228 -4.93 2.06 21.62
N LEU A 229 -5.55 1.81 22.77
CA LEU A 229 -6.68 0.86 22.90
C LEU A 229 -7.91 1.62 23.40
N LEU A 230 -9.04 1.50 22.67
CA LEU A 230 -10.33 1.99 23.13
C LEU A 230 -11.16 0.80 23.66
N MET A 231 -11.46 0.79 24.94
CA MET A 231 -12.22 -0.30 25.55
C MET A 231 -13.12 0.23 26.66
N ASN A 232 -14.39 -0.17 26.68
CA ASN A 232 -15.38 0.18 27.74
C ASN A 232 -15.50 1.68 28.00
N GLY A 233 -15.44 2.54 26.97
CA GLY A 233 -15.54 3.99 27.11
C GLY A 233 -14.32 4.65 27.78
N SER A 234 -13.17 4.01 27.72
CA SER A 234 -11.87 4.56 28.10
C SER A 234 -10.81 4.29 27.04
N VAL A 235 -9.88 5.23 26.88
CA VAL A 235 -8.69 5.09 26.03
C VAL A 235 -7.52 4.72 26.91
N TYR A 236 -6.79 3.68 26.55
CA TYR A 236 -5.59 3.19 27.24
C TYR A 236 -4.35 3.50 26.44
N VAL A 237 -3.30 3.92 27.11
CA VAL A 237 -2.01 4.38 26.58
C VAL A 237 -0.87 3.73 27.32
N GLY A 238 0.09 3.13 26.61
CA GLY A 238 1.33 2.60 27.19
C GLY A 238 2.48 3.61 27.09
N PHE A 239 3.38 3.60 28.06
CA PHE A 239 4.54 4.50 28.13
C PHE A 239 5.82 3.74 28.39
N ALA A 240 6.91 4.29 27.85
CA ALA A 240 8.29 3.90 28.04
C ALA A 240 9.16 5.16 28.14
N ALA A 241 10.47 5.07 27.92
CA ALA A 241 11.38 6.22 28.00
C ALA A 241 11.74 6.84 26.65
N TYR A 242 12.49 7.93 26.71
CA TYR A 242 13.25 8.48 25.59
C TYR A 242 14.68 7.94 25.63
N CYS A 243 15.06 7.06 24.68
CA CYS A 243 16.41 6.49 24.56
C CYS A 243 16.93 5.88 25.87
N ASP A 244 16.08 5.21 26.64
CA ASP A 244 16.38 4.58 27.93
C ASP A 244 17.07 5.51 28.95
N TYR A 245 16.81 6.83 28.85
CA TYR A 245 17.32 7.76 29.83
C TYR A 245 16.51 7.68 31.13
N THR A 246 17.18 7.23 32.17
CA THR A 246 16.67 7.13 33.54
C THR A 246 16.59 8.49 34.23
N PRO A 247 15.65 8.70 35.18
CA PRO A 247 14.71 7.71 35.75
C PRO A 247 13.41 7.58 34.91
N PHE A 248 12.99 6.35 34.60
CA PHE A 248 11.69 6.06 34.02
C PHE A 248 11.14 4.72 34.51
N ASP A 249 9.85 4.47 34.32
CA ASP A 249 9.17 3.18 34.48
C ASP A 249 8.15 2.97 33.38
N GLY A 250 7.67 1.74 33.22
CA GLY A 250 6.53 1.47 32.34
C GLY A 250 5.21 1.90 32.99
N TYR A 251 4.36 2.60 32.22
CA TYR A 251 3.03 2.99 32.69
C TYR A 251 1.95 2.56 31.72
N VAL A 252 0.76 2.29 32.25
CA VAL A 252 -0.49 2.29 31.48
C VAL A 252 -1.40 3.37 32.05
N ALA A 253 -1.82 4.31 31.20
CA ALA A 253 -2.84 5.30 31.54
C ALA A 253 -4.18 4.86 30.95
N GLY A 254 -5.24 4.88 31.75
CA GLY A 254 -6.63 4.74 31.31
C GLY A 254 -7.37 6.05 31.49
N ILE A 255 -7.95 6.59 30.42
CA ILE A 255 -8.65 7.88 30.43
C ILE A 255 -10.11 7.67 30.00
N SER A 256 -11.06 7.98 30.88
CA SER A 256 -12.48 7.90 30.56
C SER A 256 -12.89 8.92 29.50
N THR A 257 -13.52 8.48 28.42
CA THR A 257 -14.01 9.36 27.33
C THR A 257 -15.18 10.26 27.76
N SER A 258 -15.88 9.91 28.84
CA SER A 258 -17.06 10.63 29.32
C SER A 258 -16.78 11.55 30.53
N THR A 259 -15.95 11.10 31.48
CA THR A 259 -15.66 11.87 32.69
C THR A 259 -14.30 12.56 32.62
N HIS A 260 -13.45 12.15 31.69
CA HIS A 260 -12.06 12.60 31.55
C HIS A 260 -11.17 12.26 32.75
N ALA A 261 -11.60 11.35 33.61
CA ALA A 261 -10.80 10.87 34.73
C ALA A 261 -9.62 10.03 34.19
N VAL A 262 -8.44 10.27 34.79
CA VAL A 262 -7.19 9.55 34.48
C VAL A 262 -6.92 8.56 35.61
N SER A 263 -6.62 7.30 35.25
CA SER A 263 -6.13 6.25 36.15
C SER A 263 -4.80 5.75 35.60
N LEU A 264 -3.77 5.66 36.44
CA LEU A 264 -2.44 5.20 36.09
C LEU A 264 -2.13 3.89 36.80
N TRP A 265 -1.38 3.02 36.12
CA TRP A 265 -0.76 1.81 36.68
C TRP A 265 0.69 1.79 36.23
N THR A 266 1.61 1.30 37.09
CA THR A 266 3.04 1.09 36.78
C THR A 266 3.43 -0.38 36.98
N ASP A 267 4.39 -0.85 36.22
CA ASP A 267 4.91 -2.22 36.26
C ASP A 267 5.98 -2.43 37.33
N GLU A 268 6.60 -1.37 37.84
CA GLU A 268 7.67 -1.39 38.84
C GLU A 268 7.25 -0.66 40.14
N ALA A 269 6.18 -1.13 40.77
CA ALA A 269 5.62 -0.47 41.95
C ALA A 269 6.52 -0.61 43.18
N GLY A 270 6.83 0.53 43.81
CA GLY A 270 7.66 0.63 45.04
C GLY A 270 9.15 0.76 44.78
N LEU A 271 9.58 0.76 43.52
CA LEU A 271 10.95 1.02 43.08
C LEU A 271 11.10 2.45 42.55
N THR A 272 12.33 2.91 42.41
CA THR A 272 12.64 4.20 41.78
C THR A 272 13.67 3.97 40.71
N ASP A 273 13.42 4.44 39.50
CA ASP A 273 14.35 4.30 38.36
C ASP A 273 14.64 2.84 38.05
N SER A 274 13.57 2.13 37.65
CA SER A 274 13.61 0.67 37.52
C SER A 274 13.40 0.21 36.10
N GLU A 275 13.24 1.14 35.16
CA GLU A 275 13.09 0.90 33.73
C GLU A 275 11.76 0.19 33.36
N ALA A 276 11.79 -1.01 32.82
CA ALA A 276 10.64 -1.83 32.44
C ALA A 276 9.65 -1.18 31.42
N GLY A 277 10.13 -0.29 30.57
CA GLY A 277 9.31 0.47 29.63
C GLY A 277 8.37 -0.39 28.78
N ILE A 278 7.14 0.08 28.58
CA ILE A 278 6.16 -0.54 27.68
C ILE A 278 6.41 -0.01 26.26
N TRP A 279 7.44 -0.58 25.61
CA TRP A 279 7.89 -0.16 24.28
C TRP A 279 6.93 -0.58 23.18
N GLN A 280 6.70 -1.85 23.02
CA GLN A 280 5.81 -2.48 22.04
C GLN A 280 5.85 -1.78 20.67
N SER A 281 7.05 -1.49 20.18
CA SER A 281 7.32 -0.62 19.04
C SER A 281 6.59 -1.09 17.77
N GLY A 282 5.81 -0.21 17.16
CA GLY A 282 5.00 -0.55 15.99
C GLY A 282 3.81 -1.48 16.27
N GLY A 283 3.51 -1.81 17.54
CA GLY A 283 2.32 -2.55 17.94
C GLY A 283 1.43 -1.73 18.87
N GLY A 284 0.59 -2.37 19.66
CA GLY A 284 -0.35 -1.68 20.56
C GLY A 284 -0.71 -2.49 21.77
N LEU A 285 -1.37 -1.87 22.74
CA LEU A 285 -1.96 -2.57 23.88
C LEU A 285 -3.01 -3.56 23.37
N MET A 286 -2.86 -4.84 23.71
CA MET A 286 -3.77 -5.89 23.26
C MET A 286 -4.92 -6.07 24.25
N SER A 287 -6.14 -6.36 23.75
CA SER A 287 -7.29 -6.79 24.55
C SER A 287 -8.01 -7.95 23.89
N ASP A 288 -8.45 -8.91 24.69
CA ASP A 288 -9.31 -10.01 24.24
C ASP A 288 -10.74 -9.90 24.75
N GLY A 289 -11.13 -8.71 25.19
CA GLY A 289 -12.48 -8.39 25.60
C GLY A 289 -12.55 -7.46 26.83
N PRO A 290 -13.76 -7.14 27.25
CA PRO A 290 -13.97 -6.12 28.27
C PRO A 290 -13.24 -6.39 29.57
N GLY A 291 -12.42 -5.42 30.01
CA GLY A 291 -11.74 -5.46 31.31
C GLY A 291 -10.44 -6.25 31.35
N ARG A 292 -9.88 -6.65 30.21
CA ARG A 292 -8.58 -7.34 30.12
C ARG A 292 -7.65 -6.62 29.15
N ILE A 293 -6.46 -6.28 29.61
CA ILE A 293 -5.39 -5.69 28.77
C ILE A 293 -4.14 -6.54 28.92
N PHE A 294 -3.44 -6.78 27.82
CA PHE A 294 -2.15 -7.44 27.82
C PHE A 294 -1.10 -6.45 27.33
N VAL A 295 -0.01 -6.35 28.13
CA VAL A 295 1.16 -5.53 27.81
C VAL A 295 2.42 -6.35 27.88
N ALA A 296 3.47 -5.94 27.19
CA ALA A 296 4.81 -6.47 27.31
C ALA A 296 5.76 -5.36 27.80
N THR A 297 6.57 -5.66 28.80
CA THR A 297 7.52 -4.76 29.44
C THR A 297 8.94 -5.09 28.96
N GLY A 298 9.78 -4.08 28.85
CA GLY A 298 11.19 -4.21 28.50
C GLY A 298 12.08 -4.46 29.71
N ASN A 299 13.37 -4.18 29.54
CA ASN A 299 14.39 -4.28 30.56
C ASN A 299 13.97 -3.59 31.84
N GLY A 300 14.25 -4.23 32.99
CA GLY A 300 13.83 -3.75 34.31
C GLY A 300 13.99 -4.84 35.36
N VAL A 301 13.51 -4.60 36.55
CA VAL A 301 13.65 -5.59 37.63
C VAL A 301 12.78 -6.81 37.33
N SER A 302 13.42 -7.91 37.03
CA SER A 302 12.74 -9.16 36.67
C SER A 302 11.87 -9.68 37.81
N PRO A 303 10.66 -10.22 37.52
CA PRO A 303 9.79 -10.81 38.52
C PRO A 303 10.51 -11.89 39.34
N ALA A 304 10.28 -11.95 40.65
CA ALA A 304 10.84 -13.02 41.47
C ALA A 304 10.30 -14.39 40.98
N ALA A 305 11.22 -15.39 40.90
CA ALA A 305 10.82 -16.77 40.68
C ALA A 305 10.00 -17.25 41.88
N GLY A 306 8.92 -17.97 41.60
CA GLY A 306 8.07 -18.48 42.69
C GLY A 306 6.90 -19.30 42.16
N PRO A 307 6.16 -19.97 43.03
CA PRO A 307 5.06 -20.80 42.58
C PRO A 307 3.88 -19.98 42.01
N GLY A 308 3.43 -20.38 40.85
CA GLY A 308 2.27 -19.80 40.18
C GLY A 308 2.58 -18.56 39.40
N ASN A 309 1.51 -17.92 38.91
CA ASN A 309 1.54 -16.77 38.02
C ASN A 309 0.87 -15.53 38.65
N LYS A 310 0.88 -15.41 40.00
CA LYS A 310 0.46 -14.21 40.69
C LYS A 310 1.51 -13.11 40.48
N PRO A 311 1.16 -11.99 39.87
CA PRO A 311 2.13 -10.93 39.62
C PRO A 311 2.74 -10.36 40.92
N PRO A 312 4.09 -10.21 41.01
CA PRO A 312 4.73 -9.39 42.00
C PRO A 312 4.57 -7.90 41.71
N SER A 313 5.30 -7.03 42.42
CA SER A 313 5.36 -5.60 42.17
C SER A 313 6.32 -5.23 41.04
N GLU A 314 7.33 -6.07 40.80
CA GLU A 314 8.37 -5.92 39.78
C GLU A 314 8.03 -6.82 38.59
N LEU A 315 7.89 -6.24 37.39
CA LEU A 315 7.41 -6.93 36.20
C LEU A 315 8.24 -6.58 34.96
N GLY A 316 9.54 -6.32 35.10
CA GLY A 316 10.46 -6.15 33.99
C GLY A 316 10.60 -7.44 33.14
N ASP A 317 10.78 -7.30 31.82
CA ASP A 317 10.85 -8.38 30.84
C ASP A 317 9.71 -9.40 30.98
N ALA A 318 8.47 -8.92 30.96
CA ALA A 318 7.30 -9.76 31.16
C ALA A 318 6.15 -9.45 30.19
N VAL A 319 5.29 -10.43 29.92
CA VAL A 319 3.92 -10.18 29.49
C VAL A 319 3.04 -10.12 30.72
N VAL A 320 2.29 -9.04 30.86
CA VAL A 320 1.39 -8.80 32.00
C VAL A 320 -0.05 -8.71 31.50
N ARG A 321 -0.94 -9.44 32.17
CA ARG A 321 -2.38 -9.29 32.01
C ARG A 321 -2.92 -8.38 33.10
N LEU A 322 -3.45 -7.23 32.71
CA LEU A 322 -4.16 -6.30 33.59
C LEU A 322 -5.65 -6.60 33.59
N ASN A 323 -6.26 -6.62 34.77
CA ASN A 323 -7.69 -6.50 34.92
C ASN A 323 -8.07 -5.02 35.11
N VAL A 324 -9.13 -4.60 34.44
CA VAL A 324 -9.69 -3.25 34.53
C VAL A 324 -11.05 -3.34 35.21
N ALA A 325 -11.18 -2.72 36.37
CA ALA A 325 -12.42 -2.63 37.10
C ALA A 325 -13.40 -1.63 36.44
N ALA A 326 -14.68 -1.67 36.85
CA ALA A 326 -15.70 -0.79 36.29
C ALA A 326 -15.47 0.71 36.55
N ASP A 327 -14.67 1.06 37.54
CA ASP A 327 -14.25 2.43 37.86
C ASP A 327 -12.97 2.87 37.12
N GLY A 328 -12.42 2.02 36.24
CA GLY A 328 -11.19 2.26 35.50
C GLY A 328 -9.92 1.90 36.24
N THR A 329 -9.98 1.40 37.47
CA THR A 329 -8.81 0.97 38.24
C THR A 329 -8.18 -0.26 37.59
N MET A 330 -6.87 -0.23 37.36
CA MET A 330 -6.08 -1.31 36.78
C MET A 330 -5.29 -2.08 37.85
N SER A 331 -5.19 -3.39 37.67
CA SER A 331 -4.39 -4.27 38.55
C SER A 331 -3.81 -5.45 37.75
N ALA A 332 -2.55 -5.77 38.00
CA ALA A 332 -1.93 -6.97 37.39
C ALA A 332 -2.59 -8.22 37.97
N ALA A 333 -3.02 -9.13 37.07
CA ALA A 333 -3.78 -10.32 37.43
C ALA A 333 -3.05 -11.63 37.08
N ASP A 334 -2.13 -11.57 36.10
CA ASP A 334 -1.40 -12.71 35.57
C ASP A 334 -0.14 -12.22 34.87
N PHE A 335 0.89 -13.03 34.74
CA PHE A 335 2.10 -12.67 34.01
C PHE A 335 2.83 -13.88 33.48
N PHE A 336 3.72 -13.64 32.52
CA PHE A 336 4.78 -14.54 32.07
C PHE A 336 6.07 -13.74 31.96
N SER A 337 7.16 -14.27 32.50
CA SER A 337 8.52 -13.74 32.31
C SER A 337 9.47 -14.88 32.00
N PRO A 338 10.37 -14.76 31.03
CA PRO A 338 11.35 -15.79 30.73
C PRO A 338 12.27 -16.09 31.93
N ALA A 339 12.65 -17.33 32.11
CA ALA A 339 13.57 -17.74 33.19
C ALA A 339 14.90 -16.98 33.16
N ASN A 340 15.35 -16.59 31.95
CA ASN A 340 16.57 -15.81 31.74
C ASN A 340 16.36 -14.29 31.75
N ALA A 341 15.21 -13.77 32.17
CA ALA A 341 14.93 -12.33 32.20
C ALA A 341 16.06 -11.48 32.82
N PRO A 342 16.73 -11.86 33.96
CA PRO A 342 17.87 -11.09 34.46
C PRO A 342 19.07 -11.02 33.52
N ALA A 343 19.18 -11.94 32.58
CA ALA A 343 20.23 -11.90 31.56
C ALA A 343 19.82 -11.12 30.32
N LEU A 344 18.51 -11.02 30.06
CA LEU A 344 17.95 -10.13 29.03
C LEU A 344 18.16 -8.69 29.47
N ASP A 345 17.73 -8.34 30.66
CA ASP A 345 17.93 -7.03 31.29
C ASP A 345 19.42 -6.59 31.26
N ALA A 346 20.33 -7.42 31.80
CA ALA A 346 21.75 -7.11 31.79
C ALA A 346 22.38 -6.97 30.39
N GLY A 347 21.71 -7.43 29.35
CA GLY A 347 22.15 -7.41 27.95
C GLY A 347 21.48 -6.38 27.08
N ASP A 348 20.59 -5.57 27.59
CA ASP A 348 19.68 -4.70 26.83
C ASP A 348 18.93 -5.48 25.72
N VAL A 349 18.30 -6.59 26.11
CA VAL A 349 17.60 -7.50 25.20
C VAL A 349 16.11 -7.53 25.54
N ASP A 350 15.45 -6.37 25.49
CA ASP A 350 14.04 -6.21 25.83
C ASP A 350 13.14 -7.34 25.34
N PHE A 351 12.48 -7.99 26.26
CA PHE A 351 11.40 -8.92 25.93
C PHE A 351 10.16 -8.20 25.39
N GLY A 352 9.91 -6.99 25.87
CA GLY A 352 8.80 -6.11 25.45
C GLY A 352 9.12 -5.17 24.29
N SER A 353 10.22 -5.37 23.55
CA SER A 353 10.45 -4.58 22.32
C SER A 353 9.33 -4.78 21.30
N GLY A 354 8.80 -5.99 21.15
CA GLY A 354 7.62 -6.33 20.38
C GLY A 354 6.34 -6.31 21.20
N ALA A 355 5.18 -6.19 20.52
CA ALA A 355 3.87 -6.23 21.16
C ALA A 355 3.27 -7.64 21.21
N PRO A 356 2.46 -7.96 22.24
CA PRO A 356 1.71 -9.20 22.29
C PRO A 356 0.58 -9.17 21.23
N VAL A 357 0.40 -10.32 20.56
CA VAL A 357 -0.61 -10.52 19.52
C VAL A 357 -1.51 -11.69 19.90
N GLY A 358 -2.80 -11.44 20.04
CA GLY A 358 -3.80 -12.49 20.24
C GLY A 358 -4.06 -13.26 18.95
N LEU A 359 -3.97 -14.58 18.99
CA LEU A 359 -4.24 -15.39 17.80
C LEU A 359 -5.75 -15.54 17.59
N PRO A 360 -6.23 -15.40 16.33
CA PRO A 360 -7.63 -15.63 15.98
C PRO A 360 -7.99 -17.11 15.87
N PHE A 361 -7.03 -17.98 16.12
CA PHE A 361 -7.12 -19.44 16.06
C PHE A 361 -6.44 -20.07 17.28
N GLY A 362 -6.83 -21.29 17.59
CA GLY A 362 -6.29 -22.04 18.71
C GLY A 362 -6.55 -23.55 18.56
N SER A 363 -6.47 -24.29 19.66
CA SER A 363 -6.83 -25.70 19.72
C SER A 363 -7.94 -25.94 20.72
N SER A 364 -8.57 -27.13 20.70
CA SER A 364 -9.61 -27.47 21.67
C SER A 364 -9.13 -27.40 23.13
N LYS A 365 -7.84 -27.56 23.38
CA LYS A 365 -7.25 -27.46 24.71
C LYS A 365 -6.81 -26.04 25.06
N TYR A 366 -6.39 -25.28 24.07
CA TYR A 366 -5.90 -23.93 24.20
C TYR A 366 -6.61 -23.07 23.13
N PRO A 367 -7.86 -22.67 23.38
CA PRO A 367 -8.64 -21.86 22.42
C PRO A 367 -8.11 -20.45 22.32
N ASP A 368 -7.61 -19.90 23.42
CA ASP A 368 -7.25 -18.49 23.56
C ASP A 368 -5.73 -18.34 23.75
N LEU A 369 -5.05 -18.11 22.64
CA LEU A 369 -3.59 -18.00 22.60
C LEU A 369 -3.15 -16.57 22.26
N LEU A 370 -1.99 -16.19 22.79
CA LEU A 370 -1.25 -15.02 22.34
C LEU A 370 0.18 -15.40 21.98
N VAL A 371 0.81 -14.58 21.16
CA VAL A 371 2.24 -14.66 20.85
C VAL A 371 2.95 -13.43 21.39
N GLN A 372 4.12 -13.65 22.00
CA GLN A 372 5.07 -12.62 22.37
C GLN A 372 6.44 -12.95 21.81
N ALA A 373 7.10 -11.95 21.21
CA ALA A 373 8.47 -12.01 20.76
C ALA A 373 9.19 -10.68 21.05
N GLY A 374 10.47 -10.75 21.33
CA GLY A 374 11.30 -9.58 21.64
C GLY A 374 12.67 -9.63 20.95
N LYS A 375 13.64 -8.87 21.49
CA LYS A 375 14.99 -8.73 20.93
C LYS A 375 15.77 -10.06 20.89
N ASP A 376 15.41 -11.04 21.71
CA ASP A 376 16.06 -12.36 21.75
C ASP A 376 15.61 -13.32 20.65
N GLY A 377 14.58 -12.97 19.89
CA GLY A 377 14.09 -13.74 18.75
C GLY A 377 13.34 -15.03 19.10
N ARG A 378 13.07 -15.31 20.38
CA ARG A 378 12.18 -16.39 20.78
C ARG A 378 10.72 -15.96 20.59
N VAL A 379 9.92 -16.85 20.03
CA VAL A 379 8.50 -16.65 19.78
C VAL A 379 7.71 -17.51 20.74
N PHE A 380 7.26 -16.93 21.84
CA PHE A 380 6.51 -17.62 22.87
C PHE A 380 5.03 -17.68 22.52
N LEU A 381 4.45 -18.87 22.56
CA LEU A 381 3.02 -19.11 22.45
C LEU A 381 2.46 -19.30 23.86
N LEU A 382 1.65 -18.36 24.31
CA LEU A 382 1.12 -18.31 25.68
C LEU A 382 -0.39 -18.50 25.69
N ASN A 383 -0.90 -19.07 26.80
CA ASN A 383 -2.34 -19.15 27.04
C ASN A 383 -2.82 -17.86 27.73
N ARG A 384 -3.77 -17.12 27.12
CA ARG A 384 -4.31 -15.86 27.65
C ARG A 384 -5.00 -15.99 29.01
N ASP A 385 -5.47 -17.17 29.35
CA ASP A 385 -6.14 -17.43 30.63
C ASP A 385 -5.16 -17.82 31.75
N SER A 386 -3.94 -18.25 31.39
CA SER A 386 -2.89 -18.61 32.34
C SER A 386 -1.53 -18.47 31.65
N LEU A 387 -0.87 -17.32 31.83
CA LEU A 387 0.33 -16.93 31.10
C LEU A 387 1.55 -17.80 31.47
N GLY A 388 1.65 -18.29 32.70
CA GLY A 388 2.69 -19.26 33.08
C GLY A 388 3.69 -18.81 34.16
N GLY A 389 3.66 -17.53 34.58
CA GLY A 389 4.57 -17.01 35.61
C GLY A 389 6.03 -17.02 35.16
N ARG A 390 6.96 -17.10 36.12
CA ARG A 390 8.40 -17.23 35.86
C ARG A 390 8.95 -18.49 36.48
N GLU A 391 9.74 -19.24 35.71
CA GLU A 391 10.40 -20.50 36.17
C GLU A 391 9.42 -21.57 36.66
N GLN A 392 8.20 -21.63 36.13
CA GLN A 392 7.15 -22.57 36.53
C GLN A 392 7.26 -23.95 35.82
N GLY A 393 8.08 -24.04 34.79
CA GLY A 393 8.34 -25.30 34.07
C GLY A 393 9.24 -26.27 34.84
N PRO A 394 9.38 -27.50 34.33
CA PRO A 394 10.20 -28.53 34.99
C PRO A 394 11.63 -28.06 35.25
N LYS A 395 12.07 -28.13 36.49
CA LYS A 395 13.43 -27.71 36.97
C LYS A 395 13.69 -26.21 36.87
N GLY A 396 12.66 -25.38 36.94
CA GLY A 396 12.79 -23.92 36.86
C GLY A 396 13.01 -23.41 35.44
N THR A 397 12.48 -24.12 34.45
CA THR A 397 12.43 -23.60 33.05
C THR A 397 11.17 -22.82 32.82
N ASP A 398 11.05 -22.21 31.62
CA ASP A 398 9.83 -21.54 31.16
C ASP A 398 8.67 -22.54 31.05
N ASP A 399 7.44 -22.06 31.25
CA ASP A 399 6.18 -22.82 31.11
C ASP A 399 5.21 -22.21 30.09
N PRO A 400 5.66 -21.87 28.86
CA PRO A 400 4.75 -21.47 27.77
C PRO A 400 4.01 -22.70 27.24
N VAL A 401 2.93 -22.48 26.47
CA VAL A 401 2.29 -23.55 25.69
C VAL A 401 3.31 -24.19 24.74
N SER A 402 4.05 -23.36 24.03
CA SER A 402 5.23 -23.75 23.25
C SER A 402 6.10 -22.53 22.90
N MET A 403 7.24 -22.77 22.31
CA MET A 403 8.17 -21.76 21.84
C MET A 403 8.74 -22.16 20.47
N ALA A 404 8.85 -21.18 19.56
CA ALA A 404 9.56 -21.32 18.29
C ALA A 404 10.80 -20.40 18.27
N GLY A 405 11.73 -20.64 17.34
CA GLY A 405 12.99 -19.91 17.25
C GLY A 405 14.08 -20.47 18.20
N PRO A 406 15.07 -19.67 18.68
CA PRO A 406 15.18 -18.24 18.40
C PRO A 406 15.47 -17.92 16.93
N TYR A 407 14.81 -16.89 16.41
CA TYR A 407 15.09 -16.24 15.14
C TYR A 407 15.90 -14.96 15.39
N GLN A 408 15.96 -14.03 14.45
CA GLN A 408 16.50 -12.70 14.73
C GLN A 408 15.49 -11.88 15.56
N GLY A 409 15.99 -10.98 16.41
CA GLY A 409 15.17 -10.20 17.33
C GLY A 409 14.13 -9.33 16.62
N GLN A 410 12.97 -9.15 17.24
CA GLN A 410 11.86 -8.35 16.74
C GLN A 410 11.67 -7.08 17.58
N TRP A 411 11.40 -5.97 16.90
CA TRP A 411 11.00 -4.69 17.52
C TRP A 411 9.54 -4.34 17.26
N GLY A 412 9.00 -4.73 16.09
CA GLY A 412 7.58 -4.62 15.75
C GLY A 412 6.74 -5.74 16.37
N HIS A 413 5.69 -6.12 15.69
CA HIS A 413 4.87 -7.27 16.08
C HIS A 413 4.61 -8.18 14.88
N PRO A 414 4.34 -9.47 15.10
CA PRO A 414 3.91 -10.36 14.02
C PRO A 414 2.45 -10.11 13.65
N ALA A 415 2.04 -10.56 12.44
CA ALA A 415 0.64 -10.65 12.06
C ALA A 415 0.15 -12.10 12.07
N ALA A 416 -1.15 -12.29 12.31
CA ALA A 416 -1.78 -13.62 12.33
C ALA A 416 -2.93 -13.69 11.32
N PHE A 417 -2.96 -14.74 10.50
CA PHE A 417 -4.01 -15.02 9.52
C PHE A 417 -4.34 -16.50 9.53
N GLY A 418 -5.62 -16.86 9.45
CA GLY A 418 -6.00 -18.26 9.40
C GLY A 418 -7.43 -18.50 8.91
N ASP A 419 -7.66 -19.66 8.31
CA ASP A 419 -8.99 -20.12 7.86
C ASP A 419 -9.68 -21.05 8.84
N THR A 420 -9.05 -21.38 9.97
CA THR A 420 -9.52 -22.38 10.92
C THR A 420 -9.44 -21.87 12.34
N THR A 421 -10.57 -21.53 12.95
CA THR A 421 -10.61 -21.01 14.33
C THR A 421 -10.19 -22.04 15.38
N THR A 422 -10.44 -23.33 15.13
CA THR A 422 -10.06 -24.41 16.05
C THR A 422 -9.31 -25.53 15.33
N VAL A 423 -8.03 -25.67 15.60
CA VAL A 423 -7.19 -26.74 15.06
C VAL A 423 -7.28 -27.98 15.94
N THR A 424 -7.57 -29.13 15.31
CA THR A 424 -7.65 -30.46 15.93
C THR A 424 -6.74 -31.43 15.19
N SER A 425 -6.49 -32.59 15.75
CA SER A 425 -5.73 -33.63 15.05
C SER A 425 -6.35 -34.07 13.71
N GLY A 426 -7.66 -33.87 13.55
CA GLY A 426 -8.39 -34.23 12.33
C GLY A 426 -8.24 -33.21 11.19
N ASN A 427 -8.00 -31.91 11.50
CA ASN A 427 -7.89 -30.85 10.51
C ASN A 427 -6.52 -30.16 10.46
N ALA A 428 -5.58 -30.47 11.37
CA ALA A 428 -4.28 -29.81 11.47
C ALA A 428 -3.44 -29.85 10.18
N ALA A 429 -3.59 -30.88 9.35
CA ALA A 429 -2.87 -30.99 8.09
C ALA A 429 -3.43 -30.03 7.01
N SER A 430 -4.75 -29.79 7.02
CA SER A 430 -5.44 -28.91 6.05
C SER A 430 -5.58 -27.47 6.51
N ALA A 431 -5.45 -27.18 7.82
CA ALA A 431 -5.52 -25.83 8.35
C ALA A 431 -4.44 -24.91 7.72
N ARG A 432 -4.83 -23.70 7.41
CA ARG A 432 -3.99 -22.66 6.78
C ARG A 432 -3.87 -21.46 7.72
N ASP A 433 -3.37 -21.71 8.93
CA ASP A 433 -3.22 -20.73 9.99
C ASP A 433 -1.75 -20.39 10.14
N TYR A 434 -1.40 -19.12 9.97
CA TYR A 434 -0.02 -18.64 9.92
C TYR A 434 0.18 -17.45 10.84
N LEU A 435 1.39 -17.37 11.36
CA LEU A 435 1.96 -16.17 11.97
C LEU A 435 3.09 -15.67 11.05
N TYR A 436 3.06 -14.40 10.70
CA TYR A 436 4.07 -13.75 9.88
C TYR A 436 5.00 -12.97 10.78
N TYR A 437 6.27 -13.33 10.77
CA TYR A 437 7.28 -12.81 11.68
C TYR A 437 8.42 -12.16 10.91
N VAL A 438 8.79 -10.93 11.28
CA VAL A 438 9.93 -10.20 10.73
C VAL A 438 10.89 -9.86 11.84
N GLY A 439 12.10 -10.42 11.81
CA GLY A 439 13.21 -10.09 12.70
C GLY A 439 14.20 -9.11 12.06
N LYS A 440 15.06 -8.51 12.87
CA LYS A 440 16.11 -7.61 12.40
C LYS A 440 17.11 -8.36 11.51
N ASP A 441 17.34 -7.84 10.30
CA ASP A 441 18.25 -8.44 9.31
C ASP A 441 17.88 -9.90 8.95
N ASP A 442 16.57 -10.21 8.99
CA ASP A 442 16.01 -11.53 8.70
C ASP A 442 15.00 -11.49 7.55
N ASN A 443 14.50 -12.66 7.16
CA ASN A 443 13.44 -12.83 6.18
C ASN A 443 12.05 -12.67 6.85
N LEU A 444 11.02 -12.32 6.08
CA LEU A 444 9.64 -12.52 6.50
C LEU A 444 9.39 -14.03 6.59
N ARG A 445 9.11 -14.53 7.80
CA ARG A 445 8.88 -15.93 8.09
C ARG A 445 7.41 -16.26 8.17
N TYR A 446 7.03 -17.39 7.62
CA TYR A 446 5.69 -17.95 7.64
C TYR A 446 5.67 -19.10 8.66
N LEU A 447 5.26 -18.80 9.87
CA LEU A 447 5.20 -19.77 10.95
C LEU A 447 3.81 -20.42 10.96
N LYS A 448 3.71 -21.62 10.42
CA LYS A 448 2.45 -22.36 10.37
C LYS A 448 2.06 -22.87 11.75
N PHE A 449 0.83 -22.53 12.17
CA PHE A 449 0.23 -23.10 13.38
C PHE A 449 -0.20 -24.53 13.16
N GLY A 450 0.02 -25.38 14.15
CA GLY A 450 -0.35 -26.80 14.10
C GLY A 450 -0.28 -27.44 15.47
N LEU A 451 -0.45 -28.76 15.50
CA LEU A 451 -0.36 -29.56 16.71
C LEU A 451 0.81 -30.54 16.60
N ASN A 452 1.62 -30.66 17.65
CA ASN A 452 2.61 -31.72 17.76
C ASN A 452 1.96 -33.08 18.06
N ALA A 453 2.74 -34.14 18.15
CA ALA A 453 2.25 -35.50 18.42
C ALA A 453 1.52 -35.65 19.78
N ALA A 454 1.77 -34.74 20.73
CA ALA A 454 1.08 -34.70 22.03
C ALA A 454 -0.20 -33.84 22.00
N GLY A 455 -0.56 -33.27 20.84
CA GLY A 455 -1.71 -32.38 20.67
C GLY A 455 -1.47 -30.96 21.22
N THR A 456 -0.23 -30.59 21.48
CA THR A 456 0.13 -29.24 21.92
C THR A 456 0.31 -28.31 20.71
N PRO A 457 -0.23 -27.09 20.73
CA PRO A 457 -0.01 -26.09 19.71
C PRO A 457 1.48 -25.77 19.51
N VAL A 458 1.89 -25.64 18.25
CA VAL A 458 3.25 -25.29 17.86
C VAL A 458 3.24 -24.40 16.63
N LEU A 459 4.28 -23.60 16.46
CA LEU A 459 4.57 -22.79 15.30
C LEU A 459 5.75 -23.40 14.54
N ALA A 460 5.57 -23.69 13.26
CA ALA A 460 6.59 -24.29 12.40
C ALA A 460 6.94 -23.37 11.23
N ASP A 461 8.20 -22.97 11.09
CA ASP A 461 8.69 -22.18 9.96
C ASP A 461 8.59 -23.00 8.67
N VAL A 462 7.69 -22.62 7.76
CA VAL A 462 7.39 -23.39 6.54
C VAL A 462 7.73 -22.63 5.26
N ALA A 463 7.91 -21.30 5.34
CA ALA A 463 8.31 -20.50 4.19
C ALA A 463 8.97 -19.20 4.64
N ASN A 464 9.84 -18.65 3.78
CA ASN A 464 10.60 -17.44 4.06
C ASN A 464 10.68 -16.56 2.83
N SER A 465 10.61 -15.23 3.01
CA SER A 465 10.80 -14.30 1.89
C SER A 465 12.19 -14.45 1.27
N THR A 466 12.31 -14.08 0.00
CA THR A 466 13.62 -14.07 -0.71
C THR A 466 14.43 -12.81 -0.43
N ASN A 467 13.78 -11.73 0.01
CA ASN A 467 14.42 -10.50 0.49
C ASN A 467 14.54 -10.51 2.01
N THR A 468 15.42 -9.65 2.53
CA THR A 468 15.68 -9.46 3.97
C THR A 468 15.16 -8.11 4.42
N PHE A 469 14.79 -8.04 5.70
CA PHE A 469 14.22 -6.88 6.35
C PHE A 469 15.20 -6.36 7.39
N GLY A 470 15.69 -5.14 7.20
CA GLY A 470 16.63 -4.53 8.16
C GLY A 470 15.93 -4.05 9.43
N TYR A 471 16.71 -3.51 10.34
CA TYR A 471 16.28 -3.07 11.67
C TYR A 471 15.08 -2.10 11.67
N THR A 472 14.97 -1.22 10.68
CA THR A 472 13.91 -0.20 10.59
C THR A 472 12.66 -0.67 9.85
N SER A 473 12.61 -1.91 9.41
CA SER A 473 11.45 -2.48 8.73
C SER A 473 10.20 -2.47 9.59
N GLY A 474 9.05 -2.57 8.96
CA GLY A 474 7.75 -2.41 9.58
C GLY A 474 7.25 -3.63 10.34
N SER A 475 5.95 -3.63 10.59
CA SER A 475 5.20 -4.78 11.10
C SER A 475 4.20 -5.22 10.02
N PRO A 476 4.07 -6.54 9.75
CA PRO A 476 3.24 -7.05 8.68
C PRO A 476 1.74 -6.80 8.95
N VAL A 477 1.00 -6.61 7.85
CA VAL A 477 -0.46 -6.59 7.83
C VAL A 477 -0.94 -7.60 6.79
N VAL A 478 -2.02 -8.31 7.07
CA VAL A 478 -2.63 -9.26 6.16
C VAL A 478 -4.00 -8.78 5.74
N THR A 479 -4.27 -8.76 4.43
CA THR A 479 -5.61 -8.49 3.88
C THR A 479 -6.20 -9.74 3.27
N SER A 480 -7.53 -9.92 3.37
CA SER A 480 -8.24 -11.02 2.70
C SER A 480 -9.72 -10.67 2.43
N ASP A 481 -10.35 -11.40 1.52
CA ASP A 481 -11.80 -11.37 1.28
C ASP A 481 -12.48 -12.45 2.13
N GLY A 482 -12.82 -12.09 3.35
CA GLY A 482 -13.45 -12.94 4.36
C GLY A 482 -12.49 -13.60 5.34
N THR A 483 -13.07 -14.22 6.37
CA THR A 483 -12.36 -14.82 7.51
C THR A 483 -12.10 -16.32 7.34
N SER A 484 -12.57 -16.96 6.28
CA SER A 484 -12.40 -18.40 6.07
C SER A 484 -12.76 -18.83 4.65
N GLY A 485 -12.34 -20.05 4.29
CA GLY A 485 -12.68 -20.69 3.03
C GLY A 485 -11.84 -20.26 1.83
N PRO A 486 -12.19 -20.72 0.62
CA PRO A 486 -11.37 -20.49 -0.59
C PRO A 486 -11.17 -19.01 -0.95
N SER A 487 -12.19 -18.16 -0.75
CA SER A 487 -12.09 -16.71 -1.04
C SER A 487 -11.02 -16.08 -0.17
N ALA A 488 -11.08 -16.27 1.15
CA ALA A 488 -10.10 -15.75 2.08
C ALA A 488 -8.67 -16.21 1.73
N LEU A 489 -8.48 -17.49 1.44
CA LEU A 489 -7.17 -18.07 1.12
C LEU A 489 -6.59 -17.57 -0.21
N SER A 490 -7.44 -17.39 -1.23
CA SER A 490 -6.99 -16.98 -2.57
C SER A 490 -6.80 -15.48 -2.71
N SER A 491 -7.40 -14.68 -1.83
CA SER A 491 -7.24 -13.23 -1.83
C SER A 491 -6.15 -12.74 -0.86
N ALA A 492 -5.68 -13.60 0.06
CA ALA A 492 -4.84 -13.16 1.16
C ALA A 492 -3.45 -12.67 0.71
N ILE A 493 -3.10 -11.46 1.14
CA ILE A 493 -1.81 -10.80 0.88
C ILE A 493 -1.19 -10.38 2.21
N VAL A 494 0.11 -10.59 2.36
CA VAL A 494 0.92 -9.96 3.42
C VAL A 494 1.55 -8.70 2.88
N TRP A 495 1.29 -7.58 3.53
CA TRP A 495 1.91 -6.28 3.28
C TRP A 495 3.00 -6.02 4.30
N GLU A 496 4.18 -5.62 3.85
CA GLU A 496 5.31 -5.34 4.74
C GLU A 496 6.15 -4.18 4.23
N VAL A 497 6.61 -3.33 5.15
CA VAL A 497 7.53 -2.24 4.84
C VAL A 497 8.96 -2.71 5.04
N GLN A 498 9.69 -2.87 3.95
CA GLN A 498 11.11 -3.18 3.96
C GLN A 498 11.96 -1.92 4.07
N ALA A 499 12.91 -1.90 5.00
CA ALA A 499 13.92 -0.86 5.11
C ALA A 499 15.26 -1.44 5.54
N SER A 500 16.22 -1.51 4.63
CA SER A 500 17.56 -2.06 4.90
C SER A 500 18.48 -1.08 5.61
N ALA A 501 18.30 0.23 5.38
CA ALA A 501 19.10 1.26 6.03
C ALA A 501 18.57 1.61 7.43
N ALA A 502 19.43 1.78 8.42
CA ALA A 502 19.05 2.23 9.76
C ALA A 502 18.35 3.61 9.78
N SER A 503 18.59 4.44 8.77
CA SER A 503 17.88 5.71 8.56
C SER A 503 16.47 5.54 7.98
N GLY A 504 16.08 4.35 7.52
CA GLY A 504 14.86 4.10 6.75
C GLY A 504 14.93 4.46 5.28
N ALA A 505 16.07 5.02 4.80
CA ALA A 505 16.21 5.45 3.41
C ALA A 505 16.08 4.27 2.44
N GLY A 506 15.39 4.52 1.31
CA GLY A 506 15.12 3.49 0.31
C GLY A 506 14.08 2.48 0.76
N GLY A 507 13.14 2.91 1.61
CA GLY A 507 12.00 2.09 2.05
C GLY A 507 11.15 1.60 0.87
N VAL A 508 10.65 0.38 0.98
CA VAL A 508 9.81 -0.28 -0.03
C VAL A 508 8.59 -0.89 0.68
N LEU A 509 7.42 -0.71 0.11
CA LEU A 509 6.24 -1.50 0.48
C LEU A 509 6.22 -2.74 -0.41
N ASP A 510 6.29 -3.91 0.22
CA ASP A 510 6.21 -5.21 -0.43
C ASP A 510 4.86 -5.88 -0.19
N ALA A 511 4.37 -6.62 -1.18
CA ALA A 511 3.21 -7.51 -1.08
C ALA A 511 3.64 -8.95 -1.39
N PHE A 512 3.18 -9.89 -0.56
CA PHE A 512 3.45 -11.32 -0.72
C PHE A 512 2.16 -12.12 -0.70
N ASP A 513 2.13 -13.25 -1.40
CA ASP A 513 1.08 -14.25 -1.14
C ASP A 513 1.12 -14.68 0.34
N ALA A 514 -0.03 -14.58 1.02
CA ALA A 514 -0.10 -14.98 2.43
C ALA A 514 -0.06 -16.50 2.62
N VAL A 515 -0.49 -17.27 1.63
CA VAL A 515 -0.55 -18.73 1.73
C VAL A 515 0.58 -19.36 0.92
N PRO A 516 1.57 -20.00 1.59
CA PRO A 516 2.65 -20.65 0.86
C PRO A 516 2.14 -21.79 -0.04
N PRO A 517 2.84 -22.11 -1.14
CA PRO A 517 2.53 -23.24 -2.01
C PRO A 517 2.41 -24.56 -1.25
N ALA A 518 1.64 -25.48 -1.79
CA ALA A 518 1.50 -26.80 -1.20
C ALA A 518 2.86 -27.53 -1.16
N GLY A 519 3.12 -28.25 -0.06
CA GLY A 519 4.36 -29.03 0.12
C GLY A 519 5.48 -28.30 0.86
N CYS A 520 5.29 -27.04 1.25
CA CYS A 520 6.21 -26.33 2.14
C CYS A 520 6.17 -26.93 3.57
N THR A 521 7.30 -27.20 4.15
CA THR A 521 7.42 -27.81 5.49
C THR A 521 8.61 -27.21 6.23
N SER A 522 8.69 -27.38 7.56
CA SER A 522 9.84 -26.92 8.34
C SER A 522 11.15 -27.60 7.95
N ALA A 523 11.10 -28.83 7.41
CA ALA A 523 12.29 -29.51 6.87
C ALA A 523 12.71 -28.97 5.50
N LYS A 524 11.79 -28.32 4.77
CA LYS A 524 12.01 -27.71 3.47
C LYS A 524 11.13 -26.46 3.34
N PRO A 525 11.54 -25.35 3.97
CA PRO A 525 10.82 -24.08 3.80
C PRO A 525 10.85 -23.61 2.35
N CYS A 526 9.74 -23.06 1.88
CA CYS A 526 9.64 -22.53 0.53
C CYS A 526 10.10 -21.06 0.47
N PRO A 527 10.80 -20.65 -0.61
CA PRO A 527 11.08 -19.24 -0.84
C PRO A 527 9.81 -18.51 -1.33
N MET A 528 9.56 -17.33 -0.76
CA MET A 528 8.45 -16.43 -1.11
C MET A 528 9.03 -15.14 -1.67
N SER A 529 8.80 -14.88 -2.95
CA SER A 529 9.17 -13.58 -3.55
C SER A 529 8.02 -12.59 -3.44
N PRO A 530 8.31 -11.28 -3.33
CA PRO A 530 7.26 -10.28 -3.45
C PRO A 530 6.51 -10.45 -4.77
N ILE A 531 5.19 -10.43 -4.72
CA ILE A 531 4.33 -10.41 -5.93
C ILE A 531 4.18 -9.00 -6.49
N TRP A 532 4.44 -7.99 -5.64
CA TRP A 532 4.46 -6.58 -6.02
C TRP A 532 5.29 -5.79 -5.01
N SER A 533 5.90 -4.69 -5.48
CA SER A 533 6.70 -3.79 -4.66
C SER A 533 6.60 -2.36 -5.15
N ALA A 534 6.68 -1.39 -4.23
CA ALA A 534 6.78 0.03 -4.57
C ALA A 534 7.67 0.79 -3.59
N PRO A 535 8.54 1.71 -4.07
CA PRO A 535 9.30 2.57 -3.19
C PRO A 535 8.39 3.54 -2.44
N ILE A 536 8.70 3.80 -1.17
CA ILE A 536 7.97 4.73 -0.31
C ILE A 536 8.81 5.90 0.22
N GLY A 537 10.06 6.05 -0.23
CA GLY A 537 10.98 7.08 0.25
C GLY A 537 11.72 6.66 1.51
N THR A 538 11.55 7.38 2.61
CA THR A 538 12.20 7.05 3.89
C THR A 538 11.19 6.41 4.84
N ALA A 539 11.34 5.14 5.11
CA ALA A 539 10.47 4.41 6.05
C ALA A 539 10.64 4.92 7.49
N SER A 540 9.54 5.01 8.22
CA SER A 540 9.56 5.20 9.67
C SER A 540 9.89 3.88 10.36
N LYS A 541 10.59 3.92 11.50
CA LYS A 541 10.89 2.71 12.27
C LYS A 541 9.61 2.01 12.68
N PHE A 542 9.50 0.73 12.33
CA PHE A 542 8.43 -0.18 12.71
C PHE A 542 7.05 0.26 12.22
N SER A 543 6.98 0.95 11.07
CA SER A 543 5.72 1.43 10.52
C SER A 543 4.79 0.27 10.13
N ILE A 544 3.49 0.48 10.35
CA ILE A 544 2.45 -0.49 10.01
C ILE A 544 1.68 0.09 8.82
N PRO A 545 1.53 -0.63 7.70
CA PRO A 545 0.58 -0.24 6.66
C PRO A 545 -0.85 -0.24 7.18
N ALA A 546 -1.64 0.76 6.81
CA ALA A 546 -3.09 0.74 7.02
C ALA A 546 -3.79 0.24 5.76
N THR A 547 -4.90 -0.46 5.90
CA THR A 547 -5.68 -0.98 4.78
C THR A 547 -7.14 -0.60 4.91
N ASP A 548 -7.77 -0.25 3.80
CA ASP A 548 -9.23 -0.04 3.72
C ASP A 548 -9.69 0.02 2.27
N SER A 549 -10.76 -0.65 1.97
CA SER A 549 -11.53 -0.49 0.72
C SER A 549 -10.70 -0.65 -0.56
N GLY A 550 -9.86 -1.67 -0.61
CA GLY A 550 -8.98 -1.95 -1.76
C GLY A 550 -7.76 -1.05 -1.86
N ARG A 551 -7.36 -0.41 -0.74
CA ARG A 551 -6.21 0.50 -0.68
C ARG A 551 -5.28 0.17 0.47
N VAL A 552 -4.03 0.58 0.31
CA VAL A 552 -2.98 0.49 1.34
C VAL A 552 -2.38 1.87 1.54
N TYR A 553 -2.22 2.29 2.81
CA TYR A 553 -1.67 3.60 3.17
C TYR A 553 -0.43 3.43 4.02
N VAL A 554 0.61 4.23 3.73
CA VAL A 554 1.88 4.21 4.47
C VAL A 554 2.30 5.63 4.81
N GLY A 555 2.58 5.87 6.09
CA GLY A 555 3.22 7.09 6.55
C GLY A 555 4.74 6.96 6.54
N THR A 556 5.47 8.04 6.23
CA THR A 556 6.92 8.00 6.06
C THR A 556 7.66 8.98 6.97
N ARG A 557 8.93 8.70 7.20
CA ARG A 557 9.82 9.54 8.02
C ARG A 557 10.18 10.86 7.34
N ASP A 558 10.12 10.93 6.01
CA ASP A 558 10.35 12.17 5.24
C ASP A 558 9.10 13.02 5.07
N GLY A 559 8.04 12.75 5.85
CA GLY A 559 6.85 13.58 5.94
C GLY A 559 5.91 13.42 4.74
N HIS A 560 5.65 12.20 4.30
CA HIS A 560 4.64 11.89 3.30
C HIS A 560 3.66 10.83 3.78
N VAL A 561 2.49 10.84 3.19
CA VAL A 561 1.51 9.76 3.27
C VAL A 561 1.25 9.27 1.86
N LEU A 562 1.59 8.01 1.62
CA LEU A 562 1.36 7.37 0.33
C LEU A 562 0.10 6.50 0.39
N GLY A 563 -0.72 6.58 -0.66
CA GLY A 563 -1.85 5.68 -0.88
C GLY A 563 -1.61 4.83 -2.12
N PHE A 564 -1.89 3.54 -2.04
CA PHE A 564 -1.80 2.58 -3.13
C PHE A 564 -3.17 1.93 -3.37
N GLY A 565 -3.49 1.60 -4.63
CA GLY A 565 -4.78 1.00 -4.97
C GLY A 565 -4.95 0.84 -6.49
N SER A 566 -6.17 0.52 -6.93
CA SER A 566 -6.51 0.34 -8.34
C SER A 566 -7.73 1.20 -8.71
N PRO A 567 -7.74 1.86 -9.90
CA PRO A 567 -6.60 2.02 -10.81
C PRO A 567 -5.57 3.01 -10.27
N LYS A 568 -4.29 2.76 -10.55
CA LYS A 568 -3.18 3.67 -10.18
C LYS A 568 -3.31 5.03 -10.87
N SER A 569 -3.02 6.11 -10.15
CA SER A 569 -3.10 7.47 -10.70
C SER A 569 -1.86 7.85 -11.50
N VAL A 570 -2.08 8.54 -12.62
CA VAL A 570 -1.00 9.18 -13.39
C VAL A 570 -0.64 10.51 -12.69
N PRO A 571 0.61 10.73 -12.28
CA PRO A 571 0.97 11.92 -11.48
C PRO A 571 0.89 13.21 -12.27
N LEU A 572 1.19 13.18 -13.57
CA LEU A 572 1.16 14.32 -14.48
C LEU A 572 0.20 14.07 -15.63
N THR A 573 -0.74 15.00 -15.85
CA THR A 573 -1.74 14.97 -16.92
C THR A 573 -1.53 16.13 -17.90
N GLY A 574 -2.23 16.11 -19.04
CA GLY A 574 -2.10 17.15 -20.06
C GLY A 574 -0.96 16.91 -21.06
N ALA A 575 -0.34 15.73 -21.04
CA ALA A 575 0.67 15.33 -22.02
C ALA A 575 0.03 15.20 -23.42
N MET A 576 0.01 16.27 -24.20
CA MET A 576 -0.46 16.25 -25.58
C MET A 576 0.74 16.19 -26.54
N PRO A 577 0.68 15.39 -27.62
CA PRO A 577 1.70 15.39 -28.65
C PRO A 577 1.96 16.80 -29.20
N VAL A 578 3.23 17.14 -29.40
CA VAL A 578 3.66 18.42 -29.97
C VAL A 578 4.20 18.20 -31.37
N SER A 579 3.66 18.96 -32.31
CA SER A 579 4.16 19.02 -33.70
C SER A 579 4.73 20.41 -33.97
N PHE A 580 5.97 20.44 -34.45
CA PHE A 580 6.67 21.69 -34.83
C PHE A 580 6.40 22.09 -36.29
N GLY A 581 5.71 21.22 -37.06
CA GLY A 581 5.54 21.42 -38.48
C GLY A 581 6.87 21.40 -39.24
N SER A 582 6.93 22.13 -40.37
CA SER A 582 8.06 22.14 -41.29
C SER A 582 9.03 23.29 -40.94
N ILE A 583 10.26 22.94 -40.60
CA ILE A 583 11.35 23.90 -40.26
C ILE A 583 12.54 23.69 -41.22
N ALA A 584 13.07 24.77 -41.77
CA ALA A 584 14.20 24.70 -42.69
C ALA A 584 15.49 24.15 -42.02
N VAL A 585 16.10 23.18 -42.65
CA VAL A 585 17.39 22.62 -42.21
C VAL A 585 18.47 23.70 -42.24
N GLY A 586 19.19 23.89 -41.13
CA GLY A 586 20.22 24.95 -41.02
C GLY A 586 19.67 26.37 -40.95
N GLY A 587 18.35 26.54 -40.83
CA GLY A 587 17.70 27.84 -40.69
C GLY A 587 18.04 28.51 -39.36
N SER A 588 18.04 29.86 -39.36
CA SER A 588 18.35 30.68 -38.18
C SER A 588 17.23 30.71 -37.13
N THR A 589 16.04 30.18 -37.44
CA THR A 589 14.87 30.21 -36.56
C THR A 589 14.43 28.79 -36.26
N PRO A 590 14.70 28.25 -35.05
CA PRO A 590 14.21 26.95 -34.66
C PRO A 590 12.70 26.97 -34.44
N GLY A 591 12.04 25.82 -34.63
CA GLY A 591 10.68 25.62 -34.19
C GLY A 591 10.57 25.74 -32.68
N GLN A 592 9.50 26.39 -32.16
CA GLN A 592 9.30 26.58 -30.73
C GLN A 592 7.91 26.13 -30.32
N ALA A 593 7.84 25.41 -29.20
CA ALA A 593 6.60 25.02 -28.56
C ALA A 593 6.77 24.99 -27.04
N THR A 594 5.69 24.95 -26.29
CA THR A 594 5.72 24.77 -24.84
C THR A 594 4.88 23.56 -24.47
N VAL A 595 5.49 22.63 -23.76
CA VAL A 595 4.79 21.50 -23.13
C VAL A 595 4.33 21.94 -21.74
N THR A 596 3.03 21.81 -21.47
CA THR A 596 2.46 22.11 -20.16
C THR A 596 1.82 20.86 -19.60
N LEU A 597 2.26 20.44 -18.40
CA LEU A 597 1.72 19.33 -17.65
C LEU A 597 1.09 19.83 -16.37
N THR A 598 -0.02 19.21 -15.96
CA THR A 598 -0.71 19.52 -14.71
C THR A 598 -0.51 18.37 -13.73
N ALA A 599 -0.11 18.67 -12.51
CA ALA A 599 -0.01 17.67 -11.45
C ALA A 599 -1.41 17.21 -11.03
N ALA A 600 -1.69 15.93 -11.22
CA ALA A 600 -2.95 15.33 -10.75
C ALA A 600 -2.85 14.99 -9.25
N THR A 601 -1.65 14.64 -8.80
CA THR A 601 -1.30 14.39 -7.40
C THR A 601 -0.03 15.17 -7.06
N SER A 602 0.35 15.26 -5.79
CA SER A 602 1.67 15.78 -5.44
C SER A 602 2.76 14.91 -6.07
N VAL A 603 3.75 15.54 -6.70
CA VAL A 603 4.82 14.85 -7.41
C VAL A 603 6.06 15.75 -7.49
N GLN A 604 7.23 15.17 -7.35
CA GLN A 604 8.49 15.83 -7.63
C GLN A 604 9.00 15.43 -9.02
N VAL A 605 9.29 16.41 -9.88
CA VAL A 605 9.92 16.20 -11.17
C VAL A 605 11.39 16.54 -11.03
N SER A 606 12.26 15.54 -11.17
CA SER A 606 13.71 15.71 -10.98
C SER A 606 14.41 16.29 -12.19
N GLY A 607 13.81 16.18 -13.38
CA GLY A 607 14.39 16.69 -14.62
C GLY A 607 13.56 16.33 -15.84
N VAL A 608 14.03 16.81 -17.00
CA VAL A 608 13.44 16.53 -18.31
C VAL A 608 14.55 16.21 -19.32
N THR A 609 14.31 15.22 -20.17
CA THR A 609 15.24 14.84 -21.24
C THR A 609 14.49 14.79 -22.57
N ALA A 610 15.01 15.47 -23.58
CA ALA A 610 14.57 15.30 -24.96
C ALA A 610 15.35 14.16 -25.60
N SER A 611 14.71 13.37 -26.46
CA SER A 611 15.33 12.32 -27.25
C SER A 611 14.62 12.17 -28.59
N SER A 612 15.34 11.73 -29.61
CA SER A 612 14.78 11.50 -30.95
C SER A 612 15.31 10.22 -31.60
N THR A 613 14.72 9.85 -32.71
CA THR A 613 15.21 8.76 -33.59
C THR A 613 16.34 9.23 -34.52
N ALA A 614 16.63 10.53 -34.59
CA ALA A 614 17.67 11.08 -35.45
C ALA A 614 19.07 10.88 -34.83
N PRO A 615 20.14 10.73 -35.65
CA PRO A 615 21.52 10.57 -35.15
C PRO A 615 22.04 11.76 -34.35
N ALA A 616 21.56 12.99 -34.64
CA ALA A 616 21.75 14.18 -33.84
C ALA A 616 20.38 14.65 -33.38
N ASP A 617 20.20 14.73 -32.07
CA ASP A 617 18.88 15.09 -31.51
C ASP A 617 18.51 16.54 -31.87
N PRO A 618 17.43 16.74 -32.68
CA PRO A 618 17.00 18.08 -33.06
C PRO A 618 16.10 18.74 -32.01
N PHE A 619 15.67 18.01 -30.97
CA PHE A 619 14.83 18.55 -29.93
C PHE A 619 15.65 18.94 -28.71
N ALA A 620 15.36 20.09 -28.13
CA ALA A 620 15.98 20.55 -26.90
C ALA A 620 14.93 21.13 -25.91
N ALA A 621 15.05 20.73 -24.65
CA ALA A 621 14.24 21.26 -23.56
C ALA A 621 14.88 22.53 -22.98
N GLY A 622 14.07 23.54 -22.74
CA GLY A 622 14.47 24.79 -22.11
C GLY A 622 14.24 24.80 -20.58
N THR A 623 14.39 25.98 -19.98
CA THR A 623 14.19 26.17 -18.55
C THR A 623 12.73 26.03 -18.16
N PRO A 624 12.40 25.25 -17.11
CA PRO A 624 11.03 25.06 -16.67
C PRO A 624 10.45 26.30 -15.99
N SER A 625 9.12 26.38 -15.97
CA SER A 625 8.38 27.30 -15.12
C SER A 625 7.24 26.58 -14.40
N LEU A 626 7.02 26.94 -13.13
CA LEU A 626 5.94 26.41 -12.29
C LEU A 626 4.92 27.52 -12.07
N ASN A 627 3.68 27.28 -12.47
CA ASN A 627 2.57 28.26 -12.40
C ASN A 627 2.93 29.61 -13.02
N GLY A 628 3.72 29.58 -14.12
CA GLY A 628 4.22 30.77 -14.82
C GLY A 628 5.45 31.47 -14.22
N ALA A 629 5.94 31.05 -13.06
CA ALA A 629 7.17 31.56 -12.47
C ALA A 629 8.37 30.65 -12.87
N PRO A 630 9.56 31.23 -13.17
CA PRO A 630 10.75 30.41 -13.46
C PRO A 630 11.07 29.42 -12.33
N ALA A 631 11.39 28.19 -12.67
CA ALA A 631 11.72 27.13 -11.75
C ALA A 631 13.07 26.47 -12.07
N THR A 632 13.62 25.74 -11.11
CA THR A 632 14.86 24.96 -11.26
C THR A 632 14.61 23.52 -10.82
N TRP A 633 15.25 22.58 -11.48
CA TRP A 633 15.16 21.17 -11.11
C TRP A 633 15.86 20.89 -9.76
N PRO A 634 15.31 20.01 -8.88
CA PRO A 634 14.00 19.38 -9.00
C PRO A 634 12.84 20.34 -8.72
N VAL A 635 11.68 20.13 -9.39
CA VAL A 635 10.46 20.92 -9.20
C VAL A 635 9.46 20.08 -8.41
N THR A 636 9.09 20.52 -7.22
CA THR A 636 8.01 19.91 -6.44
C THR A 636 6.68 20.57 -6.78
N MET A 637 5.67 19.77 -7.10
CA MET A 637 4.34 20.19 -7.53
C MET A 637 3.29 19.65 -6.57
N SER A 638 2.34 20.49 -6.21
CA SER A 638 1.09 20.09 -5.56
C SER A 638 0.01 19.78 -6.60
N SER A 639 -1.03 19.03 -6.22
CA SER A 639 -2.17 18.79 -7.12
C SER A 639 -2.75 20.10 -7.65
N GLY A 640 -2.90 20.18 -8.98
CA GLY A 640 -3.36 21.38 -9.69
C GLY A 640 -2.25 22.30 -10.19
N ASP A 641 -1.01 22.16 -9.74
CA ASP A 641 0.11 22.95 -10.24
C ASP A 641 0.43 22.64 -11.70
N GLN A 642 0.88 23.65 -12.45
CA GLN A 642 1.23 23.56 -13.87
C GLN A 642 2.72 23.73 -14.07
N LEU A 643 3.37 22.71 -14.65
CA LEU A 643 4.75 22.74 -15.10
C LEU A 643 4.79 23.00 -16.60
N SER A 644 5.43 24.08 -17.03
CA SER A 644 5.61 24.39 -18.43
C SER A 644 7.09 24.35 -18.80
N VAL A 645 7.41 23.64 -19.88
CA VAL A 645 8.78 23.50 -20.41
C VAL A 645 8.79 23.93 -21.88
N PRO A 646 9.54 24.98 -22.24
CA PRO A 646 9.77 25.33 -23.63
C PRO A 646 10.57 24.20 -24.33
N VAL A 647 10.20 23.89 -25.56
CA VAL A 647 10.91 22.89 -26.38
C VAL A 647 11.23 23.55 -27.74
N THR A 648 12.44 23.32 -28.21
CA THR A 648 12.88 23.77 -29.53
C THR A 648 13.12 22.60 -30.47
N PHE A 649 12.88 22.80 -31.77
CA PHE A 649 13.16 21.84 -32.83
C PHE A 649 14.10 22.50 -33.84
N THR A 650 15.31 21.94 -34.03
CA THR A 650 16.35 22.43 -34.96
C THR A 650 16.79 21.27 -35.85
N PRO A 651 16.10 21.03 -36.97
CA PRO A 651 16.45 19.88 -37.82
C PRO A 651 17.84 20.04 -38.47
N THR A 652 18.58 18.94 -38.49
CA THR A 652 19.93 18.87 -39.12
C THR A 652 19.92 18.13 -40.46
N ALA A 653 18.77 17.50 -40.80
CA ALA A 653 18.52 16.80 -42.06
C ALA A 653 17.08 16.99 -42.48
N PRO A 654 16.78 16.87 -43.80
CA PRO A 654 15.39 16.89 -44.26
C PRO A 654 14.65 15.62 -43.91
N GLY A 655 13.32 15.73 -43.82
CA GLY A 655 12.39 14.66 -43.51
C GLY A 655 11.84 14.71 -42.08
N GLY A 656 10.82 13.86 -41.86
CA GLY A 656 10.14 13.77 -40.59
C GLY A 656 10.99 13.17 -39.49
N VAL A 657 11.01 13.83 -38.33
CA VAL A 657 11.68 13.34 -37.12
C VAL A 657 10.65 13.21 -36.01
N THR A 658 10.64 12.07 -35.34
CA THR A 658 9.88 11.85 -34.13
C THR A 658 10.80 11.74 -32.92
N GLY A 659 10.28 12.12 -31.77
CA GLY A 659 11.01 12.10 -30.53
C GLY A 659 10.08 12.11 -29.32
N SER A 660 10.67 12.26 -28.15
CA SER A 660 9.93 12.41 -26.89
C SER A 660 10.61 13.37 -25.93
N LEU A 661 9.80 14.02 -25.14
CA LEU A 661 10.21 14.76 -23.96
C LEU A 661 9.83 13.95 -22.72
N ALA A 662 10.83 13.39 -22.03
CA ALA A 662 10.66 12.51 -20.89
C ALA A 662 10.91 13.26 -19.58
N PHE A 663 9.91 13.33 -18.73
CA PHE A 663 9.95 13.92 -17.38
C PHE A 663 10.20 12.82 -16.35
N SER A 664 11.30 12.91 -15.63
CA SER A 664 11.62 11.98 -14.54
C SER A 664 10.90 12.39 -13.27
N THR A 665 10.11 11.49 -12.69
CA THR A 665 9.31 11.77 -11.49
C THR A 665 9.70 10.85 -10.33
N ASP A 666 9.29 11.21 -9.11
CA ASP A 666 9.41 10.39 -7.89
C ASP A 666 8.27 9.38 -7.75
N SER A 667 7.30 9.37 -8.68
CA SER A 667 6.20 8.40 -8.66
C SER A 667 6.70 6.99 -8.95
N ALA A 668 6.48 6.07 -8.01
CA ALA A 668 6.86 4.67 -8.14
C ALA A 668 6.29 3.99 -9.40
N ASN A 669 5.05 4.34 -9.79
CA ASN A 669 4.35 3.72 -10.92
C ASN A 669 4.60 4.42 -12.25
N PHE A 670 5.03 5.66 -12.20
CA PHE A 670 5.29 6.50 -13.38
C PHE A 670 6.62 7.25 -13.20
N PRO A 671 7.76 6.53 -13.08
CA PRO A 671 9.06 7.17 -12.90
C PRO A 671 9.42 8.06 -14.08
N THR A 672 8.72 7.88 -15.21
CA THR A 672 8.85 8.72 -16.39
C THR A 672 7.47 8.99 -17.00
N VAL A 673 7.18 10.26 -17.28
CA VAL A 673 6.03 10.70 -18.06
C VAL A 673 6.54 11.30 -19.36
N SER A 674 6.09 10.80 -20.50
CA SER A 674 6.61 11.19 -21.81
C SER A 674 5.57 11.92 -22.65
N VAL A 675 6.02 12.95 -23.38
CA VAL A 675 5.27 13.69 -24.38
C VAL A 675 5.89 13.44 -25.75
N SER A 676 5.10 12.98 -26.71
CA SER A 676 5.57 12.75 -28.08
C SER A 676 5.86 14.08 -28.79
N LEU A 677 6.97 14.13 -29.52
CA LEU A 677 7.40 15.25 -30.33
C LEU A 677 7.48 14.82 -31.80
N SER A 678 7.13 15.72 -32.71
CA SER A 678 7.33 15.52 -34.17
C SER A 678 7.66 16.83 -34.85
N GLY A 679 8.43 16.77 -35.91
CA GLY A 679 8.74 17.90 -36.77
C GLY A 679 9.38 17.46 -38.08
N ASP A 680 9.27 18.28 -39.10
CA ASP A 680 9.81 18.01 -40.43
C ASP A 680 10.94 19.00 -40.79
N GLY A 681 12.11 18.47 -41.08
CA GLY A 681 13.18 19.25 -41.67
C GLY A 681 12.89 19.48 -43.16
N THR A 682 12.90 20.72 -43.62
CA THR A 682 12.72 21.05 -45.05
C THR A 682 14.00 21.56 -45.69
N GLN A 683 14.17 21.25 -46.95
CA GLN A 683 15.21 21.79 -47.81
C GLN A 683 14.66 21.97 -49.21
N PRO A 684 15.38 22.74 -50.15
CA PRO A 684 14.97 22.87 -51.54
C PRO A 684 14.75 21.51 -52.21
N GLY A 685 13.72 21.41 -53.04
CA GLY A 685 13.24 20.21 -53.71
C GLY A 685 12.05 19.53 -53.01
N PHE A 686 11.76 18.27 -53.39
CA PHE A 686 10.75 17.50 -52.66
C PHE A 686 11.26 16.99 -51.35
N TYR A 687 10.40 16.97 -50.36
CA TYR A 687 10.65 16.26 -49.11
C TYR A 687 9.40 15.41 -48.75
N ALA A 688 9.66 14.35 -48.00
CA ALA A 688 8.62 13.41 -47.58
C ALA A 688 8.41 13.49 -46.05
N SER A 689 7.14 13.47 -45.63
CA SER A 689 6.77 13.42 -44.23
C SER A 689 5.75 12.27 -43.98
N PRO A 690 6.12 11.25 -43.19
CA PRO A 690 7.46 11.03 -42.59
C PRO A 690 8.53 10.70 -43.65
N GLY A 691 9.82 11.06 -43.37
CA GLY A 691 10.97 10.75 -44.25
C GLY A 691 11.37 9.27 -44.26
N SER A 692 10.76 8.46 -43.39
CA SER A 692 10.81 7.00 -43.36
C SER A 692 9.54 6.44 -42.73
N ALA A 693 9.09 5.25 -43.16
CA ALA A 693 7.92 4.62 -42.58
C ALA A 693 8.26 3.23 -41.98
N SER A 694 7.94 3.09 -40.69
CA SER A 694 8.05 1.82 -39.97
C SER A 694 6.68 1.26 -39.71
N PHE A 695 6.46 0.01 -40.04
CA PHE A 695 5.18 -0.72 -39.93
C PHE A 695 5.11 -1.58 -38.66
N GLY A 696 6.24 -1.64 -37.90
CA GLY A 696 6.31 -2.53 -36.74
C GLY A 696 6.13 -4.01 -37.14
N THR A 697 5.49 -4.77 -36.24
CA THR A 697 5.21 -6.18 -36.46
C THR A 697 3.78 -6.34 -37.00
N VAL A 698 3.64 -6.99 -38.15
CA VAL A 698 2.36 -7.20 -38.85
C VAL A 698 2.19 -8.71 -39.09
N PRO A 699 1.04 -9.31 -38.71
CA PRO A 699 0.76 -10.72 -38.97
C PRO A 699 0.74 -11.04 -40.49
N ASP A 700 1.25 -12.21 -40.84
CA ASP A 700 1.26 -12.71 -42.22
C ASP A 700 -0.16 -12.68 -42.82
N GLY A 701 -0.27 -12.29 -44.09
CA GLY A 701 -1.57 -12.21 -44.77
C GLY A 701 -2.47 -11.04 -44.38
N THR A 702 -2.03 -10.20 -43.42
CA THR A 702 -2.72 -8.93 -43.10
C THR A 702 -2.01 -7.77 -43.77
N THR A 703 -2.66 -6.61 -43.80
CA THR A 703 -2.11 -5.38 -44.42
C THR A 703 -2.17 -4.21 -43.46
N LEU A 704 -1.10 -3.42 -43.47
CA LEU A 704 -1.04 -2.17 -42.69
C LEU A 704 -0.69 -0.99 -43.62
N PRO A 705 -1.58 -0.01 -43.82
CA PRO A 705 -1.29 1.18 -44.62
C PRO A 705 -0.67 2.30 -43.75
N VAL A 706 0.28 3.04 -44.33
CA VAL A 706 0.87 4.24 -43.78
C VAL A 706 0.87 5.33 -44.86
N ASN A 707 0.41 6.52 -44.52
CA ASN A 707 0.41 7.67 -45.43
C ASN A 707 1.74 8.42 -45.33
N VAL A 708 2.30 8.78 -46.48
CA VAL A 708 3.47 9.62 -46.64
C VAL A 708 3.08 10.83 -47.45
N THR A 709 3.24 12.02 -46.93
CA THR A 709 3.00 13.28 -47.65
C THR A 709 4.29 13.74 -48.32
N ILE A 710 4.23 13.96 -49.60
CA ILE A 710 5.33 14.48 -50.42
C ILE A 710 5.03 15.95 -50.69
N THR A 711 5.92 16.84 -50.34
CA THR A 711 5.74 18.29 -50.46
C THR A 711 6.85 18.92 -51.26
N ASN A 712 6.53 19.84 -52.16
CA ASN A 712 7.55 20.70 -52.76
C ASN A 712 7.96 21.75 -51.70
N GLY A 713 9.20 21.61 -51.21
CA GLY A 713 9.83 22.55 -50.23
C GLY A 713 10.58 23.69 -50.87
N ASP A 714 10.68 23.72 -52.21
CA ASP A 714 11.38 24.77 -52.93
C ASP A 714 10.51 26.05 -53.07
N ALA A 715 11.16 27.17 -53.27
CA ALA A 715 10.50 28.44 -53.64
C ALA A 715 9.98 28.47 -55.07
N THR A 716 10.37 27.51 -55.91
CA THR A 716 9.99 27.37 -57.34
C THR A 716 9.20 26.07 -57.55
N SER A 717 8.56 25.98 -58.72
CA SER A 717 7.86 24.73 -59.10
C SER A 717 8.85 23.62 -59.43
N GLU A 718 8.56 22.43 -58.92
CA GLU A 718 9.28 21.19 -59.17
C GLU A 718 8.56 20.32 -60.19
N THR A 719 9.30 19.76 -61.16
CA THR A 719 8.77 18.81 -62.14
C THR A 719 9.26 17.39 -61.80
N VAL A 720 8.37 16.45 -61.65
CA VAL A 720 8.70 15.03 -61.37
C VAL A 720 9.30 14.40 -62.59
N ASN A 721 10.52 13.91 -62.50
CA ASN A 721 11.20 13.21 -63.59
C ASN A 721 10.86 11.70 -63.59
N SER A 722 10.85 11.13 -62.39
CA SER A 722 10.47 9.72 -62.20
C SER A 722 10.04 9.47 -60.75
N ALA A 723 9.10 8.53 -60.57
CA ALA A 723 8.72 8.01 -59.27
C ALA A 723 8.90 6.48 -59.26
N THR A 724 9.85 6.01 -58.46
CA THR A 724 10.20 4.59 -58.34
C THR A 724 9.44 3.97 -57.15
N PRO A 725 8.51 3.01 -57.38
CA PRO A 725 7.78 2.38 -56.29
C PRO A 725 8.65 1.41 -55.48
N PRO A 726 8.24 1.08 -54.24
CA PRO A 726 8.92 0.09 -53.41
C PRO A 726 8.77 -1.32 -53.98
N SER A 727 9.58 -2.22 -53.48
CA SER A 727 9.59 -3.66 -53.85
C SER A 727 9.27 -4.55 -52.66
N GLY A 728 9.15 -5.86 -52.89
CA GLY A 728 8.89 -6.87 -51.88
C GLY A 728 7.46 -6.80 -51.35
N PRO A 729 7.22 -6.96 -50.05
CA PRO A 729 5.87 -6.93 -49.44
C PRO A 729 5.28 -5.52 -49.31
N PHE A 730 5.95 -4.50 -49.82
CA PHE A 730 5.49 -3.12 -49.79
C PHE A 730 4.89 -2.74 -51.16
N THR A 731 3.76 -2.10 -51.13
CA THR A 731 3.10 -1.47 -52.29
C THR A 731 2.79 -0.02 -52.00
N ILE A 732 2.67 0.80 -53.01
CA ILE A 732 2.37 2.22 -52.89
C ILE A 732 1.33 2.65 -53.89
N THR A 733 0.46 3.56 -53.48
CA THR A 733 -0.50 4.23 -54.36
C THR A 733 -0.40 5.73 -54.11
N GLY A 734 -0.78 6.54 -55.10
CA GLY A 734 -0.77 7.99 -54.98
C GLY A 734 0.59 8.66 -55.26
N LEU A 735 1.56 7.95 -55.84
CA LEU A 735 2.79 8.59 -56.32
C LEU A 735 2.47 9.57 -57.47
N PRO A 736 3.21 10.68 -57.59
CA PRO A 736 3.04 11.60 -58.70
C PRO A 736 3.47 10.93 -60.01
N ALA A 737 2.76 11.24 -61.09
CA ALA A 737 3.13 10.76 -62.41
C ALA A 737 4.38 11.49 -62.96
N ASP A 738 5.14 10.81 -63.80
CA ASP A 738 6.26 11.46 -64.52
C ASP A 738 5.75 12.66 -65.33
N GLY A 739 6.43 13.77 -65.25
CA GLY A 739 6.07 15.07 -65.83
C GLY A 739 5.07 15.87 -64.99
N ALA A 740 4.61 15.40 -63.88
CA ALA A 740 3.75 16.19 -62.96
C ALA A 740 4.53 17.40 -62.40
N VAL A 741 3.88 18.57 -62.36
CA VAL A 741 4.43 19.79 -61.82
C VAL A 741 3.78 20.10 -60.51
N MET A 742 4.58 20.22 -59.44
CA MET A 742 4.14 20.62 -58.13
C MET A 742 4.58 22.07 -57.82
N GLN A 743 3.60 22.94 -57.51
CA GLN A 743 3.90 24.32 -57.15
C GLN A 743 4.60 24.42 -55.78
N PRO A 744 5.26 25.56 -55.44
CA PRO A 744 5.82 25.74 -54.09
C PRO A 744 4.81 25.47 -53.00
N GLY A 745 5.19 24.67 -52.00
CA GLY A 745 4.34 24.28 -50.89
C GLY A 745 3.20 23.29 -51.22
N ALA A 746 3.05 22.93 -52.51
CA ALA A 746 2.05 21.90 -52.89
C ALA A 746 2.45 20.51 -52.33
N SER A 747 1.45 19.78 -51.83
CA SER A 747 1.64 18.47 -51.23
C SER A 747 0.72 17.43 -51.89
N LEU A 748 1.17 16.19 -51.93
CA LEU A 748 0.35 15.03 -52.25
C LEU A 748 0.57 13.93 -51.19
N THR A 749 -0.43 13.08 -51.04
CA THR A 749 -0.31 11.95 -50.11
C THR A 749 -0.24 10.66 -50.90
N ALA A 750 0.85 9.92 -50.66
CA ALA A 750 1.01 8.54 -51.12
C ALA A 750 0.72 7.59 -49.95
N THR A 751 0.02 6.50 -50.21
CA THR A 751 -0.26 5.47 -49.23
C THR A 751 0.63 4.27 -49.49
N VAL A 752 1.51 3.97 -48.54
CA VAL A 752 2.33 2.74 -48.54
C VAL A 752 1.60 1.69 -47.73
N THR A 753 1.47 0.48 -48.31
CA THR A 753 0.86 -0.66 -47.64
C THR A 753 1.91 -1.77 -47.50
N TYR A 754 2.11 -2.22 -46.26
CA TYR A 754 2.93 -3.39 -45.96
C TYR A 754 2.05 -4.63 -45.81
N ALA A 755 2.38 -5.70 -46.51
CA ALA A 755 1.64 -6.96 -46.59
C ALA A 755 2.62 -8.15 -46.55
N PRO A 756 3.13 -8.50 -45.33
CA PRO A 756 4.07 -9.61 -45.22
C PRO A 756 3.42 -10.94 -45.58
N THR A 757 4.21 -11.82 -46.19
CA THR A 757 3.81 -13.18 -46.56
C THR A 757 4.66 -14.24 -45.86
N ALA A 758 5.57 -13.84 -45.01
CA ALA A 758 6.42 -14.70 -44.20
C ALA A 758 6.99 -13.93 -43.00
N ALA A 759 7.26 -14.65 -41.95
CA ALA A 759 7.89 -14.05 -40.75
C ALA A 759 9.34 -13.59 -41.06
N GLY A 760 9.70 -12.42 -40.62
CA GLY A 760 11.01 -11.84 -40.79
C GLY A 760 10.99 -10.34 -41.01
N ALA A 761 12.15 -9.72 -40.93
CA ALA A 761 12.32 -8.28 -41.15
C ALA A 761 12.39 -7.99 -42.66
N ASP A 762 11.53 -7.08 -43.13
CA ASP A 762 11.50 -6.58 -44.48
C ASP A 762 11.91 -5.11 -44.53
N THR A 763 12.65 -4.75 -45.57
CA THR A 763 13.04 -3.39 -45.86
C THR A 763 12.87 -3.08 -47.34
N SER A 764 12.48 -1.87 -47.66
CA SER A 764 12.39 -1.35 -49.02
C SER A 764 12.53 0.16 -49.03
N SER A 765 12.39 0.79 -50.16
CA SER A 765 12.27 2.25 -50.28
C SER A 765 11.51 2.61 -51.57
N PHE A 766 10.91 3.78 -51.58
CA PHE A 766 10.51 4.42 -52.83
C PHE A 766 11.26 5.73 -53.01
N ALA A 767 11.42 6.20 -54.23
CA ALA A 767 12.13 7.42 -54.54
C ALA A 767 11.40 8.24 -55.61
N ILE A 768 11.52 9.58 -55.45
CA ILE A 768 11.02 10.54 -56.43
C ILE A 768 12.18 11.45 -56.84
N THR A 769 12.42 11.48 -58.12
CA THR A 769 13.40 12.42 -58.69
C THR A 769 12.70 13.57 -59.38
N SER A 770 13.09 14.78 -59.05
CA SER A 770 12.47 15.99 -59.63
C SER A 770 13.54 16.97 -60.13
N THR A 771 13.07 17.95 -60.92
CA THR A 771 13.89 19.05 -61.42
C THR A 771 13.20 20.35 -61.13
N ASP A 772 13.89 21.33 -60.52
CA ASP A 772 13.38 22.68 -60.26
C ASP A 772 13.35 23.55 -61.54
N ALA A 773 12.82 24.79 -61.40
CA ALA A 773 12.76 25.73 -62.54
C ALA A 773 14.13 26.17 -63.06
N ASP A 774 15.20 26.02 -62.28
CA ASP A 774 16.57 26.35 -62.61
C ASP A 774 17.34 25.19 -63.21
N GLY A 775 16.72 24.00 -63.34
CA GLY A 775 17.30 22.81 -63.92
C GLY A 775 18.06 21.93 -62.93
N ASN A 776 18.06 22.22 -61.66
CA ASN A 776 18.70 21.38 -60.61
C ASN A 776 17.84 20.12 -60.35
N GLN A 777 18.49 19.00 -60.34
CA GLN A 777 17.83 17.72 -60.08
C GLN A 777 18.05 17.28 -58.65
N THR A 778 16.96 16.89 -57.97
CA THR A 778 16.96 16.34 -56.62
C THR A 778 16.28 14.97 -56.59
N THR A 779 16.67 14.11 -55.64
CA THR A 779 16.04 12.80 -55.43
C THR A 779 15.68 12.67 -53.94
N THR A 780 14.39 12.48 -53.68
CA THR A 780 13.87 12.24 -52.35
C THR A 780 13.59 10.74 -52.20
N THR A 781 14.20 10.10 -51.19
CA THR A 781 14.07 8.68 -50.89
C THR A 781 13.40 8.47 -49.55
N VAL A 782 12.40 7.64 -49.47
CA VAL A 782 11.71 7.22 -48.25
C VAL A 782 11.99 5.78 -47.95
N ASN A 783 12.63 5.51 -46.83
CA ASN A 783 12.95 4.14 -46.40
C ASN A 783 11.74 3.51 -45.69
N LEU A 784 11.50 2.23 -45.93
CA LEU A 784 10.40 1.47 -45.41
C LEU A 784 10.95 0.28 -44.61
N SER A 785 10.35 -0.02 -43.47
CA SER A 785 10.70 -1.19 -42.67
C SER A 785 9.48 -1.79 -42.00
N GLY A 786 9.43 -3.10 -41.90
CA GLY A 786 8.39 -3.87 -41.22
C GLY A 786 8.91 -5.24 -40.79
N THR A 787 8.21 -5.90 -39.92
CA THR A 787 8.51 -7.30 -39.54
C THR A 787 7.25 -8.13 -39.71
N GLY A 788 7.29 -9.15 -40.58
CA GLY A 788 6.23 -10.13 -40.72
C GLY A 788 6.23 -11.04 -39.48
N GLN A 789 5.07 -11.36 -38.97
CA GLN A 789 4.89 -12.33 -37.88
C GLN A 789 4.07 -13.51 -38.42
N ALA A 790 4.65 -14.70 -38.28
CA ALA A 790 3.95 -15.91 -38.68
C ALA A 790 2.64 -16.07 -37.90
N ASP A 791 1.59 -16.40 -38.65
CA ASP A 791 0.32 -16.77 -38.05
C ASP A 791 0.42 -18.18 -37.46
N LEU A 792 0.33 -18.27 -36.17
CA LEU A 792 0.41 -19.53 -35.43
C LEU A 792 -0.79 -19.65 -34.48
N SER A 793 -1.54 -20.75 -34.66
CA SER A 793 -2.38 -21.29 -33.60
C SER A 793 -1.63 -22.50 -33.03
N GLN A 794 -1.15 -22.42 -31.81
CA GLN A 794 -0.35 -23.47 -31.19
C GLN A 794 -0.85 -23.78 -29.77
N LEU A 795 -1.38 -25.00 -29.59
CA LEU A 795 -1.75 -25.49 -28.27
C LEU A 795 -0.53 -26.16 -27.64
N THR A 796 -0.18 -25.68 -26.45
CA THR A 796 0.98 -26.18 -25.68
C THR A 796 0.52 -26.68 -24.32
N PRO A 797 0.71 -27.99 -24.00
CA PRO A 797 0.36 -28.51 -22.66
C PRO A 797 1.45 -28.21 -21.63
N THR A 798 1.04 -27.81 -20.43
CA THR A 798 1.92 -27.62 -19.27
C THR A 798 1.30 -28.26 -18.02
N PRO A 799 1.95 -29.25 -17.39
CA PRO A 799 3.17 -29.91 -17.85
C PRO A 799 2.90 -30.82 -19.09
N ALA A 800 3.91 -31.05 -19.92
CA ALA A 800 3.79 -31.91 -21.11
C ALA A 800 3.56 -33.40 -20.76
N SER A 801 3.75 -33.79 -19.50
CA SER A 801 3.44 -35.10 -18.96
C SER A 801 3.13 -35.01 -17.47
N VAL A 802 2.22 -35.83 -16.98
CA VAL A 802 1.86 -35.93 -15.56
C VAL A 802 2.26 -37.26 -14.96
N SER A 803 2.68 -37.25 -13.70
CA SER A 803 3.01 -38.46 -12.95
C SER A 803 2.15 -38.54 -11.70
N PHE A 804 1.44 -39.66 -11.54
CA PHE A 804 0.56 -39.87 -10.38
C PHE A 804 1.27 -40.55 -9.18
N GLY A 805 2.56 -40.88 -9.33
CA GLY A 805 3.28 -41.58 -8.27
C GLY A 805 2.66 -42.94 -7.94
N SER A 806 2.69 -43.31 -6.64
CA SER A 806 2.08 -44.57 -6.18
C SER A 806 0.65 -44.30 -5.71
N VAL A 807 -0.33 -44.87 -6.39
CA VAL A 807 -1.76 -44.78 -6.03
C VAL A 807 -2.22 -46.17 -5.60
N ALA A 808 -2.91 -46.29 -4.48
CA ALA A 808 -3.43 -47.55 -3.97
C ALA A 808 -4.54 -48.09 -4.91
N LEU A 809 -4.60 -49.41 -5.08
CA LEU A 809 -5.62 -50.05 -5.94
C LEU A 809 -7.04 -49.61 -5.52
N GLY A 810 -7.82 -49.16 -6.51
CA GLY A 810 -9.19 -48.69 -6.31
C GLY A 810 -9.32 -47.25 -5.75
N GLN A 811 -8.21 -46.54 -5.53
CA GLN A 811 -8.21 -45.11 -5.24
C GLN A 811 -7.95 -44.30 -6.52
N THR A 812 -8.48 -43.07 -6.56
CA THR A 812 -8.31 -42.18 -7.72
C THR A 812 -7.41 -41.01 -7.30
N ALA A 813 -6.37 -40.74 -8.07
CA ALA A 813 -5.58 -39.52 -8.00
C ALA A 813 -5.89 -38.66 -9.23
N THR A 814 -5.91 -37.34 -9.07
CA THR A 814 -6.17 -36.40 -10.15
C THR A 814 -5.00 -35.44 -10.28
N GLN A 815 -4.62 -35.09 -11.50
CA GLN A 815 -3.65 -34.05 -11.86
C GLN A 815 -4.25 -33.18 -12.95
N THR A 816 -3.91 -31.92 -13.01
CA THR A 816 -4.39 -30.98 -14.03
C THR A 816 -3.28 -30.69 -15.05
N ILE A 817 -3.64 -30.61 -16.31
CA ILE A 817 -2.80 -30.13 -17.40
C ILE A 817 -3.42 -28.84 -17.92
N ASP A 818 -2.64 -27.78 -17.99
CA ASP A 818 -3.02 -26.53 -18.64
C ASP A 818 -2.65 -26.61 -20.12
N ILE A 819 -3.61 -26.38 -21.01
CA ILE A 819 -3.40 -26.34 -22.45
C ILE A 819 -3.55 -24.90 -22.91
N ALA A 820 -2.42 -24.19 -23.05
CA ALA A 820 -2.41 -22.79 -23.47
C ALA A 820 -2.34 -22.65 -24.98
N ASN A 821 -3.05 -21.69 -25.57
CA ASN A 821 -2.79 -21.25 -26.93
C ASN A 821 -1.63 -20.25 -26.93
N ALA A 822 -0.43 -20.76 -27.21
CA ALA A 822 0.80 -19.97 -27.29
C ALA A 822 0.94 -19.22 -28.64
N GLY A 823 -0.01 -19.38 -29.55
CA GLY A 823 -0.04 -18.70 -30.83
C GLY A 823 -0.70 -17.33 -30.80
N ASN A 824 -0.64 -16.60 -31.93
CA ASN A 824 -1.25 -15.29 -32.11
C ASN A 824 -2.64 -15.36 -32.81
N LEU A 825 -3.07 -16.55 -33.23
CA LEU A 825 -4.40 -16.80 -33.73
C LEU A 825 -5.25 -17.64 -32.78
N PRO A 826 -6.58 -17.48 -32.77
CA PRO A 826 -7.47 -18.38 -32.07
C PRO A 826 -7.27 -19.85 -32.54
N ALA A 827 -7.08 -20.75 -31.59
CA ALA A 827 -7.08 -22.17 -31.82
C ALA A 827 -8.50 -22.72 -31.52
N THR A 828 -8.94 -23.72 -32.28
CA THR A 828 -10.19 -24.44 -31.97
C THR A 828 -9.83 -25.88 -31.61
N VAL A 829 -10.23 -26.31 -30.41
CA VAL A 829 -10.07 -27.71 -30.02
C VAL A 829 -11.04 -28.56 -30.85
N THR A 830 -10.54 -29.22 -31.89
CA THR A 830 -11.40 -30.02 -32.79
C THR A 830 -11.74 -31.39 -32.21
N ALA A 831 -10.84 -31.95 -31.40
CA ALA A 831 -11.08 -33.19 -30.69
C ALA A 831 -10.12 -33.31 -29.49
N ALA A 832 -10.61 -33.84 -28.38
CA ALA A 832 -9.80 -34.31 -27.26
C ALA A 832 -10.05 -35.85 -27.12
N VAL A 833 -8.98 -36.62 -27.20
CA VAL A 833 -9.08 -38.08 -27.04
C VAL A 833 -8.78 -38.42 -25.58
N PRO A 834 -9.76 -38.96 -24.83
CA PRO A 834 -9.54 -39.33 -23.42
C PRO A 834 -8.43 -40.41 -23.34
N PRO A 835 -7.61 -40.39 -22.29
CA PRO A 835 -6.62 -41.45 -22.12
C PRO A 835 -7.31 -42.82 -21.84
N PRO A 836 -6.69 -43.93 -22.24
CA PRO A 836 -7.25 -45.27 -21.97
C PRO A 836 -7.16 -45.60 -20.47
N ILE A 837 -8.06 -46.48 -20.01
CA ILE A 837 -8.00 -47.00 -18.64
C ILE A 837 -6.59 -47.62 -18.38
N PRO A 838 -6.04 -47.42 -17.17
CA PRO A 838 -6.63 -46.93 -15.92
C PRO A 838 -6.64 -45.40 -15.74
N PHE A 839 -6.32 -44.64 -16.78
CA PHE A 839 -6.42 -43.21 -16.80
C PHE A 839 -7.80 -42.74 -17.27
N GLY A 840 -8.21 -41.53 -16.88
CA GLY A 840 -9.47 -40.93 -17.29
C GLY A 840 -9.33 -39.41 -17.39
N ALA A 841 -10.27 -38.83 -18.11
CA ALA A 841 -10.50 -37.36 -18.06
C ALA A 841 -11.95 -37.17 -17.54
N PRO A 842 -12.12 -36.83 -16.28
CA PRO A 842 -13.45 -36.71 -15.65
C PRO A 842 -14.33 -35.65 -16.31
N ASP A 843 -13.70 -34.58 -16.82
CA ASP A 843 -14.40 -33.53 -17.55
C ASP A 843 -13.89 -33.50 -18.99
N PRO A 844 -14.62 -34.15 -19.93
CA PRO A 844 -14.20 -34.22 -21.31
C PRO A 844 -14.28 -32.83 -21.98
N VAL A 845 -13.20 -32.43 -22.59
CA VAL A 845 -13.12 -31.18 -23.38
C VAL A 845 -14.08 -31.23 -24.57
N ALA A 846 -14.95 -30.23 -24.67
CA ALA A 846 -15.91 -30.14 -25.76
C ALA A 846 -15.20 -29.89 -27.11
N SER A 847 -15.59 -30.63 -28.14
CA SER A 847 -15.18 -30.33 -29.50
C SER A 847 -15.80 -29.01 -29.98
N GLY A 848 -15.01 -28.20 -30.69
CA GLY A 848 -15.42 -26.89 -31.16
C GLY A 848 -15.14 -25.75 -30.18
N LEU A 849 -14.47 -26.04 -29.05
CA LEU A 849 -14.10 -25.00 -28.07
C LEU A 849 -13.04 -24.05 -28.66
N PRO A 850 -13.35 -22.76 -28.84
CA PRO A 850 -12.37 -21.77 -29.26
C PRO A 850 -11.47 -21.35 -28.08
N LEU A 851 -10.18 -21.30 -28.31
CA LEU A 851 -9.18 -20.82 -27.37
C LEU A 851 -8.45 -19.62 -27.98
N GLY A 852 -8.70 -18.44 -27.50
CA GLY A 852 -8.05 -17.21 -27.96
C GLY A 852 -6.55 -17.21 -27.69
N PRO A 853 -5.75 -16.33 -28.34
CA PRO A 853 -4.34 -16.16 -28.05
C PRO A 853 -4.11 -15.84 -26.57
N GLY A 854 -3.19 -16.57 -25.94
CA GLY A 854 -2.86 -16.39 -24.52
C GLY A 854 -3.88 -16.94 -23.52
N TYR A 855 -4.98 -17.55 -23.97
CA TYR A 855 -5.91 -18.26 -23.08
C TYR A 855 -5.47 -19.71 -22.88
N ASP A 856 -5.76 -20.22 -21.70
CA ASP A 856 -5.51 -21.60 -21.30
C ASP A 856 -6.80 -22.35 -20.97
N LEU A 857 -6.74 -23.66 -21.09
CA LEU A 857 -7.80 -24.60 -20.78
C LEU A 857 -7.26 -25.63 -19.79
N GLN A 858 -7.84 -25.68 -18.60
CA GLN A 858 -7.48 -26.66 -17.57
C GLN A 858 -8.18 -28.00 -17.82
N VAL A 859 -7.40 -29.05 -17.96
CA VAL A 859 -7.90 -30.41 -18.21
C VAL A 859 -7.49 -31.30 -17.04
N PRO A 860 -8.43 -31.72 -16.19
CA PRO A 860 -8.14 -32.68 -15.13
C PRO A 860 -7.97 -34.09 -15.72
N ILE A 861 -6.91 -34.75 -15.33
CA ILE A 861 -6.61 -36.15 -15.70
C ILE A 861 -6.62 -37.00 -14.44
N SER A 862 -7.31 -38.10 -14.44
CA SER A 862 -7.41 -39.03 -13.31
C SER A 862 -6.66 -40.34 -13.60
N PHE A 863 -6.20 -40.98 -12.54
CA PHE A 863 -5.60 -42.31 -12.54
C PHE A 863 -6.20 -43.18 -11.44
N THR A 864 -6.77 -44.31 -11.83
CA THR A 864 -7.42 -45.29 -10.91
C THR A 864 -6.88 -46.65 -11.23
N PRO A 865 -5.77 -47.09 -10.58
CA PRO A 865 -5.15 -48.38 -10.84
C PRO A 865 -5.97 -49.59 -10.39
#